data_e84977bf6f952f1d263116ac26ea2a7e
#
_entry.id   e84977bf6f952f1d263116ac26ea2a7e
#
_cell.length_a   1.000
_cell.length_b   1.000
_cell.length_c   1.000
_cell.angle_alpha   90.00
_cell.angle_beta   90.00
_cell.angle_gamma   90.00
#
_symmetry.space_group_name_H-M   'P 1'
#
loop_
_entity.id
_entity.type
_entity.pdbx_description
1 polymer ?
#
loop_
_entity_poly.entity_id
_entity_poly.type
_entity_poly.pdbx_seq_one_letter_code
_entity_poly.pdbx_strand_id
1 'polypeptide(L)'
;MKLQIRKSITVWKIGIPYFALLGIVAVLLGLTSGISLAAGHKTTGEKVTRATLANGLRVVIVRNPIAPVVATVVNYKVGSNEAPVGFPGMAHAQEHMMFRGNPGLSAGQLADITAAMGGMFDADTQQSVTQYFFSVPSQYLDVALHIEAIRMRGVLDSEKLWDQERGAIDQEVAQDFSSPEYIFYTRLLAAMFKGSPYAHDALGTHASFEKTTGSMLKKFYDTWYAPNNATLIIVGDVQPEHALKLIKKLFGNIPAKKLPPRPEVRLKPVKTETIRLKTDLPYGLFITAFRMPGYDSPDYAASQVLADVMNSHLGDLYQLAVEGKVLDTDFNLDTFSKTGLGYALAAFPKNGRINEVQKNMRAVLAQYVKNGFPADLVEAAKRQERASAEFQKNSVFGLSMAWSQALAVEGRQSPEDDIKAISRVSTADVNRVARRYLDLEHAVVAVLTPEASGKPASSKGYMGNEKFALPQNRNVVLPEWASTALKRLSIPPSTLNPVVKMLPNGIKLIVQPESISPTVSVYGHVKNNSYLQTPPGKEGVDEVLDGLYEYGTKTLNRKVYQKALDEIAATVSVGTDFSLKVLTNHFDRGVQLLADNLLNPALPDAAFKIVRNQVKAVAAGREQSPDVLTHRALKTALLPRNDPTLHWATPKTVAALTPEDVRNYYSSVMRPDETIIVVIGNVTPKSAESVINKYFGIWKASGAKPNLLLPSVPPNVPSTVNVPDTSRIQDEVILAETLGLTRSNPDYYALNLGNHVLGGGFYATRLYRDLRERTGLVYQVGVELNAGKTRATYAVTYACDPSNVARARTIVQNNLKLMKTQLVGQNELERAKAILLREIPLAESSLGSIAQGFIHRSVLDLPLDEPSRAAHHYMALTAEQVRSAFDRWLRTNDLVQVTEGPSPH
;
A
#
# COMPACT_ATOMS: atom_id res chain seq x y z
N MET A 1 3.74 -4.28 -8.69
CA MET A 1 2.85 -3.93 -9.79
C MET A 1 1.45 -3.53 -9.32
N LYS A 2 0.74 -4.31 -8.49
CA LYS A 2 -0.52 -3.90 -7.83
C LYS A 2 -0.45 -2.52 -7.13
N LEU A 3 0.73 -2.11 -6.72
CA LEU A 3 0.97 -0.83 -6.03
C LEU A 3 1.07 0.39 -6.95
N GLN A 4 1.55 0.25 -8.18
CA GLN A 4 1.73 1.39 -9.08
C GLN A 4 0.38 1.91 -9.61
N ILE A 5 -0.52 1.02 -9.99
CA ILE A 5 -1.86 1.42 -10.44
C ILE A 5 -2.66 2.09 -9.31
N ARG A 6 -2.55 1.59 -8.06
CA ARG A 6 -3.20 2.22 -6.90
C ARG A 6 -2.57 3.56 -6.47
N LYS A 7 -1.30 3.83 -6.82
CA LYS A 7 -0.65 5.12 -6.51
C LYS A 7 -0.98 6.22 -7.50
N SER A 8 -1.16 5.87 -8.76
CA SER A 8 -1.50 6.83 -9.81
C SER A 8 -2.92 7.38 -9.65
N ILE A 9 -3.77 6.69 -8.92
CA ILE A 9 -5.14 7.13 -8.63
C ILE A 9 -5.22 7.58 -7.16
N THR A 10 -4.37 8.50 -6.77
CA THR A 10 -4.64 9.35 -5.59
C THR A 10 -5.61 10.45 -6.01
N VAL A 11 -6.64 10.08 -6.71
CA VAL A 11 -7.81 10.93 -6.89
C VAL A 11 -8.45 11.04 -5.52
N TRP A 12 -8.14 12.12 -4.84
CA TRP A 12 -8.79 12.55 -3.63
C TRP A 12 -8.83 11.48 -2.51
N LYS A 13 -8.23 11.78 -1.40
CA LYS A 13 -8.61 11.21 -0.11
C LYS A 13 -10.06 11.61 0.20
N ILE A 14 -10.98 11.13 -0.62
CA ILE A 14 -12.39 11.30 -0.37
C ILE A 14 -12.74 10.25 0.67
N GLY A 15 -12.96 10.68 1.89
CA GLY A 15 -13.26 9.93 3.10
C GLY A 15 -14.14 8.69 2.93
N ILE A 16 -13.55 7.65 2.39
CA ILE A 16 -13.95 6.30 2.70
C ILE A 16 -13.01 5.92 3.84
N PRO A 17 -13.50 5.63 5.04
CA PRO A 17 -12.66 4.97 6.00
C PRO A 17 -12.27 3.64 5.34
N TYR A 18 -11.05 3.57 4.83
CA TYR A 18 -10.42 2.30 4.52
C TYR A 18 -10.42 1.54 5.84
N PHE A 19 -11.31 0.59 5.96
CA PHE A 19 -11.09 -0.52 6.85
C PHE A 19 -9.76 -1.11 6.39
N ALA A 20 -8.78 -1.00 7.27
CA ALA A 20 -7.45 -1.45 7.00
C ALA A 20 -7.48 -2.96 6.79
N LEU A 21 -7.69 -3.40 5.54
CA LEU A 21 -7.05 -4.64 5.16
C LEU A 21 -5.56 -4.33 5.20
N LEU A 22 -4.86 -5.00 6.06
CA LEU A 22 -3.40 -5.08 6.09
C LEU A 22 -2.90 -5.51 4.71
N GLY A 23 -2.86 -4.57 3.80
CA GLY A 23 -2.20 -4.61 2.53
C GLY A 23 -1.01 -3.70 2.66
N ILE A 24 -0.01 -4.15 3.37
CA ILE A 24 1.29 -3.53 3.44
C ILE A 24 1.86 -3.52 2.04
N VAL A 25 2.31 -2.41 1.65
CA VAL A 25 3.41 -1.93 0.85
C VAL A 25 2.96 -0.75 0.03
N ALA A 26 3.08 0.43 0.60
CA ALA A 26 3.25 1.63 -0.17
C ALA A 26 4.73 2.00 -0.09
N VAL A 27 5.53 1.56 -1.01
CA VAL A 27 6.84 2.12 -1.26
C VAL A 27 6.81 2.90 -2.55
N LEU A 28 6.91 4.12 -2.34
CA LEU A 28 7.17 5.25 -3.18
C LEU A 28 8.44 5.14 -4.00
N LEU A 29 8.37 5.59 -5.18
CA LEU A 29 9.45 6.21 -5.91
C LEU A 29 9.09 7.67 -6.16
N GLY A 30 9.92 8.53 -5.66
CA GLY A 30 9.93 9.94 -5.99
C GLY A 30 11.06 10.59 -5.19
N LEU A 31 11.97 10.94 -5.59
CA LEU A 31 13.35 11.35 -5.91
C LEU A 31 13.47 12.87 -5.78
N THR A 32 14.38 13.63 -5.52
CA THR A 32 15.78 13.94 -5.24
C THR A 32 16.08 15.43 -5.07
N SER A 33 17.02 16.06 -4.78
CA SER A 33 18.38 16.56 -4.90
C SER A 33 18.76 17.98 -4.43
N GLY A 34 19.99 18.23 -4.13
CA GLY A 34 20.90 19.32 -4.49
C GLY A 34 21.65 20.09 -3.45
N ILE A 35 22.89 20.17 -3.65
CA ILE A 35 24.01 20.61 -2.85
C ILE A 35 23.92 22.11 -2.47
N SER A 36 24.13 22.40 -1.19
CA SER A 36 24.81 23.61 -0.73
C SER A 36 25.75 23.27 0.42
N LEU A 37 26.99 23.65 0.29
CA LEU A 37 28.05 23.53 1.28
C LEU A 37 27.75 24.41 2.50
N ALA A 38 27.51 23.79 3.64
CA ALA A 38 27.69 24.48 4.94
C ALA A 38 28.03 23.44 6.03
N ALA A 39 29.17 23.69 6.64
CA ALA A 39 29.67 23.27 7.96
C ALA A 39 29.23 21.92 8.55
N GLY A 40 30.18 21.01 8.54
CA GLY A 40 30.48 19.87 9.39
C GLY A 40 29.56 19.46 10.52
N HIS A 41 28.61 18.63 10.22
CA HIS A 41 28.17 17.56 11.14
C HIS A 41 28.56 16.23 10.48
N LYS A 42 29.31 15.39 11.21
CA LYS A 42 29.64 14.03 10.75
C LYS A 42 28.33 13.24 10.62
N THR A 43 27.75 13.23 9.42
CA THR A 43 26.81 12.21 9.03
C THR A 43 27.55 10.88 9.07
N THR A 44 27.11 9.96 9.91
CA THR A 44 27.53 8.56 9.85
C THR A 44 26.99 8.02 8.52
N GLY A 45 27.81 8.07 7.47
CA GLY A 45 27.45 7.52 6.17
C GLY A 45 26.95 6.07 6.34
N GLU A 46 25.95 5.66 5.55
CA GLU A 46 25.44 4.30 5.54
C GLU A 46 26.61 3.31 5.46
N LYS A 47 26.78 2.47 6.50
CA LYS A 47 27.79 1.41 6.45
C LYS A 47 27.23 0.29 5.55
N VAL A 48 27.57 0.32 4.27
CA VAL A 48 27.25 -0.70 3.30
C VAL A 48 28.38 -1.71 3.22
N THR A 49 28.07 -2.97 3.54
CA THR A 49 28.99 -4.10 3.37
C THR A 49 28.59 -4.89 2.12
N ARG A 50 29.54 -5.12 1.24
CA ARG A 50 29.34 -5.90 -0.01
C ARG A 50 30.26 -7.11 -0.03
N ALA A 51 29.73 -8.22 -0.51
CA ALA A 51 30.51 -9.43 -0.73
C ALA A 51 29.95 -10.22 -1.92
N THR A 52 30.82 -10.99 -2.57
CA THR A 52 30.40 -12.03 -3.52
C THR A 52 30.99 -13.35 -3.02
N LEU A 53 30.13 -14.34 -2.78
CA LEU A 53 30.58 -15.66 -2.35
C LEU A 53 31.25 -16.40 -3.51
N ALA A 54 32.02 -17.44 -3.20
CA ALA A 54 32.70 -18.26 -4.22
C ALA A 54 31.73 -18.88 -5.23
N ASN A 55 30.50 -19.15 -4.84
CA ASN A 55 29.44 -19.67 -5.71
C ASN A 55 28.68 -18.58 -6.50
N GLY A 56 29.14 -17.33 -6.46
CA GLY A 56 28.58 -16.22 -7.22
C GLY A 56 27.42 -15.48 -6.56
N LEU A 57 26.94 -15.87 -5.37
CA LEU A 57 25.90 -15.12 -4.64
C LEU A 57 26.43 -13.75 -4.26
N ARG A 58 25.76 -12.70 -4.73
CA ARG A 58 26.05 -11.32 -4.35
C ARG A 58 25.29 -10.98 -3.07
N VAL A 59 25.98 -10.33 -2.13
CA VAL A 59 25.45 -9.96 -0.82
C VAL A 59 25.66 -8.47 -0.58
N VAL A 60 24.61 -7.78 -0.17
CA VAL A 60 24.66 -6.38 0.28
C VAL A 60 23.99 -6.28 1.65
N ILE A 61 24.68 -5.68 2.61
CA ILE A 61 24.20 -5.48 3.96
C ILE A 61 24.28 -3.97 4.29
N VAL A 62 23.13 -3.39 4.63
CA VAL A 62 22.98 -1.97 4.95
C VAL A 62 22.47 -1.84 6.39
N ARG A 63 23.26 -1.23 7.23
CA ARG A 63 22.85 -1.01 8.63
C ARG A 63 21.92 0.20 8.74
N ASN A 64 20.70 -0.03 9.22
CA ASN A 64 19.68 1.00 9.50
C ASN A 64 18.97 0.68 10.83
N PRO A 65 19.39 1.26 11.96
CA PRO A 65 18.92 0.90 13.30
C PRO A 65 17.72 1.75 13.78
N ILE A 66 16.76 2.09 12.91
CA ILE A 66 15.53 2.82 13.31
C ILE A 66 14.79 2.04 14.41
N ALA A 67 14.66 0.73 14.23
CA ALA A 67 14.04 -0.18 15.18
C ALA A 67 14.82 -1.51 15.18
N PRO A 68 14.63 -2.39 16.20
CA PRO A 68 15.25 -3.72 16.23
C PRO A 68 14.59 -4.66 15.20
N VAL A 69 14.62 -4.27 13.93
CA VAL A 69 14.01 -4.94 12.78
C VAL A 69 15.04 -5.11 11.68
N VAL A 70 14.91 -6.18 10.93
CA VAL A 70 15.69 -6.45 9.73
C VAL A 70 14.78 -6.85 8.58
N ALA A 71 15.07 -6.33 7.39
CA ALA A 71 14.50 -6.79 6.14
C ALA A 71 15.54 -7.58 5.36
N THR A 72 15.15 -8.73 4.81
CA THR A 72 15.95 -9.51 3.86
C THR A 72 15.22 -9.60 2.54
N VAL A 73 15.93 -9.44 1.42
CA VAL A 73 15.38 -9.62 0.07
C VAL A 73 16.32 -10.52 -0.72
N VAL A 74 15.83 -11.70 -1.09
CA VAL A 74 16.52 -12.58 -2.02
C VAL A 74 15.91 -12.37 -3.41
N ASN A 75 16.70 -11.84 -4.30
CA ASN A 75 16.32 -11.59 -5.68
C ASN A 75 16.89 -12.67 -6.57
N TYR A 76 16.06 -13.44 -7.23
CA TYR A 76 16.47 -14.30 -8.34
C TYR A 76 16.23 -13.52 -9.65
N LYS A 77 17.26 -13.39 -10.47
CA LYS A 77 17.18 -12.71 -11.77
C LYS A 77 16.48 -13.60 -12.78
N VAL A 78 15.23 -13.84 -12.57
CA VAL A 78 14.30 -14.61 -13.40
C VAL A 78 12.89 -14.14 -13.13
N GLY A 79 12.08 -13.96 -14.17
CA GLY A 79 10.71 -13.50 -14.07
C GLY A 79 9.88 -13.96 -15.26
N SER A 80 8.83 -13.22 -15.59
CA SER A 80 7.96 -13.60 -16.72
C SER A 80 8.65 -13.59 -18.08
N ASN A 81 9.77 -12.88 -18.24
CA ASN A 81 10.56 -12.87 -19.47
C ASN A 81 11.19 -14.24 -19.80
N GLU A 82 11.50 -15.03 -18.79
CA GLU A 82 12.10 -16.35 -18.92
C GLU A 82 11.06 -17.49 -18.96
N ALA A 83 9.78 -17.17 -18.82
CA ALA A 83 8.71 -18.16 -18.95
C ALA A 83 8.71 -18.76 -20.37
N PRO A 84 8.57 -20.08 -20.52
CA PRO A 84 8.50 -20.72 -21.83
C PRO A 84 7.33 -20.18 -22.65
N VAL A 85 7.51 -20.11 -23.98
CA VAL A 85 6.44 -19.66 -24.89
C VAL A 85 5.18 -20.51 -24.70
N GLY A 86 4.03 -19.86 -24.49
CA GLY A 86 2.75 -20.53 -24.25
C GLY A 86 2.45 -20.82 -22.77
N PHE A 87 3.36 -20.46 -21.85
CA PHE A 87 3.22 -20.64 -20.41
C PHE A 87 3.41 -19.33 -19.64
N PRO A 88 2.66 -18.24 -19.95
CA PRO A 88 2.69 -17.04 -19.15
C PRO A 88 2.31 -17.39 -17.70
N GLY A 89 2.98 -16.76 -16.73
CA GLY A 89 2.77 -17.02 -15.31
C GLY A 89 3.61 -18.18 -14.73
N MET A 90 4.47 -18.85 -15.50
CA MET A 90 5.30 -19.93 -14.97
C MET A 90 6.24 -19.46 -13.84
N ALA A 91 6.79 -18.25 -13.94
CA ALA A 91 7.62 -17.69 -12.88
C ALA A 91 6.81 -17.42 -11.61
N HIS A 92 5.56 -16.96 -11.75
CA HIS A 92 4.63 -16.72 -10.66
C HIS A 92 4.16 -18.05 -10.03
N ALA A 93 3.84 -19.05 -10.84
CA ALA A 93 3.56 -20.39 -10.35
C ALA A 93 4.73 -20.97 -9.54
N GLN A 94 5.98 -20.76 -10.00
CA GLN A 94 7.16 -21.16 -9.26
C GLN A 94 7.34 -20.37 -7.96
N GLU A 95 6.98 -19.09 -7.94
CA GLU A 95 6.93 -18.29 -6.70
C GLU A 95 6.05 -18.96 -5.66
N HIS A 96 4.80 -19.31 -6.02
CA HIS A 96 3.87 -20.00 -5.12
C HIS A 96 4.41 -21.35 -4.64
N MET A 97 5.03 -22.12 -5.52
CA MET A 97 5.59 -23.41 -5.16
C MET A 97 6.75 -23.32 -4.16
N MET A 98 7.45 -22.19 -4.08
CA MET A 98 8.47 -21.95 -3.04
C MET A 98 7.90 -21.90 -1.62
N PHE A 99 6.58 -21.77 -1.46
CA PHE A 99 5.88 -21.82 -0.17
C PHE A 99 5.29 -23.20 0.13
N ARG A 100 5.30 -24.13 -0.82
CA ARG A 100 4.66 -25.45 -0.68
C ARG A 100 5.60 -26.54 -0.18
N GLY A 101 6.79 -26.16 0.24
CA GLY A 101 7.76 -27.03 0.87
C GLY A 101 9.03 -27.28 0.07
N ASN A 102 10.06 -27.58 0.83
CA ASN A 102 11.41 -27.76 0.35
C ASN A 102 11.98 -29.03 0.98
N PRO A 103 13.05 -29.63 0.42
CA PRO A 103 13.77 -30.72 1.10
C PRO A 103 14.21 -30.30 2.50
N GLY A 104 13.67 -30.95 3.52
CA GLY A 104 13.97 -30.65 4.94
C GLY A 104 13.13 -29.54 5.58
N LEU A 105 12.18 -28.95 4.86
CA LEU A 105 11.25 -27.94 5.42
C LEU A 105 9.88 -28.07 4.74
N SER A 106 8.93 -28.67 5.43
CA SER A 106 7.56 -28.79 4.92
C SER A 106 6.82 -27.45 4.87
N ALA A 107 5.76 -27.35 4.05
CA ALA A 107 4.90 -26.17 4.00
C ALA A 107 4.33 -25.79 5.37
N GLY A 108 3.87 -26.78 6.16
CA GLY A 108 3.39 -26.55 7.53
C GLY A 108 4.47 -26.03 8.47
N GLN A 109 5.70 -26.53 8.38
CA GLN A 109 6.84 -26.01 9.18
C GLN A 109 7.16 -24.58 8.74
N LEU A 110 7.22 -24.30 7.47
CA LEU A 110 7.44 -22.94 6.96
C LEU A 110 6.38 -21.97 7.48
N ALA A 111 5.10 -22.34 7.37
CA ALA A 111 3.98 -21.52 7.85
C ALA A 111 4.06 -21.27 9.37
N ASP A 112 4.33 -22.29 10.16
CA ASP A 112 4.44 -22.15 11.62
C ASP A 112 5.66 -21.32 12.05
N ILE A 113 6.81 -21.48 11.38
CA ILE A 113 8.01 -20.69 11.65
C ILE A 113 7.77 -19.23 11.29
N THR A 114 7.25 -18.93 10.11
CA THR A 114 7.02 -17.55 9.67
C THR A 114 5.99 -16.85 10.52
N ALA A 115 4.88 -17.51 10.84
CA ALA A 115 3.88 -16.97 11.76
C ALA A 115 4.47 -16.75 13.17
N ALA A 116 5.30 -17.69 13.65
CA ALA A 116 5.95 -17.55 14.95
C ALA A 116 7.02 -16.46 14.98
N MET A 117 7.74 -16.17 13.87
CA MET A 117 8.65 -15.01 13.81
C MET A 117 7.90 -13.69 13.93
N GLY A 118 6.65 -13.63 13.54
CA GLY A 118 5.89 -12.40 13.36
C GLY A 118 6.53 -11.50 12.30
N GLY A 119 5.75 -10.72 11.65
CA GLY A 119 6.24 -9.82 10.61
C GLY A 119 5.73 -10.16 9.22
N MET A 120 6.32 -9.53 8.24
CA MET A 120 5.97 -9.70 6.84
C MET A 120 6.86 -10.77 6.19
N PHE A 121 6.22 -11.66 5.47
CA PHE A 121 6.86 -12.66 4.64
C PHE A 121 6.05 -12.76 3.36
N ASP A 122 6.66 -12.44 2.23
CA ASP A 122 5.96 -12.40 0.95
C ASP A 122 6.94 -12.55 -0.20
N ALA A 123 6.42 -12.56 -1.44
CA ALA A 123 7.19 -12.55 -2.65
C ALA A 123 6.54 -11.69 -3.73
N ASP A 124 7.29 -11.36 -4.76
CA ASP A 124 6.84 -10.59 -5.91
C ASP A 124 7.55 -11.07 -7.16
N THR A 125 6.79 -11.45 -8.18
CA THR A 125 7.30 -11.80 -9.50
C THR A 125 7.06 -10.67 -10.48
N GLN A 126 8.15 -10.19 -11.08
CA GLN A 126 8.15 -9.17 -12.11
C GLN A 126 8.59 -9.76 -13.46
N GLN A 127 8.81 -8.90 -14.46
CA GLN A 127 9.26 -9.33 -15.77
C GLN A 127 10.66 -9.96 -15.76
N SER A 128 11.59 -9.45 -14.94
CA SER A 128 13.00 -9.84 -14.97
C SER A 128 13.55 -10.36 -13.64
N VAL A 129 12.73 -10.36 -12.58
CA VAL A 129 13.14 -10.75 -11.23
C VAL A 129 11.97 -11.39 -10.48
N THR A 130 12.29 -12.39 -9.64
CA THR A 130 11.39 -12.88 -8.59
C THR A 130 12.07 -12.61 -7.25
N GLN A 131 11.36 -11.91 -6.35
CA GLN A 131 11.86 -11.42 -5.08
C GLN A 131 11.16 -12.17 -3.95
N TYR A 132 11.93 -12.62 -2.97
CA TYR A 132 11.41 -13.20 -1.72
C TYR A 132 11.93 -12.35 -0.57
N PHE A 133 11.03 -11.90 0.30
CA PHE A 133 11.44 -10.98 1.34
C PHE A 133 10.82 -11.28 2.70
N PHE A 134 11.59 -10.98 3.73
CA PHE A 134 11.15 -10.94 5.12
C PHE A 134 11.33 -9.54 5.68
N SER A 135 10.43 -9.12 6.54
CA SER A 135 10.63 -8.01 7.47
C SER A 135 10.27 -8.52 8.85
N VAL A 136 11.27 -8.75 9.70
CA VAL A 136 11.13 -9.45 10.98
C VAL A 136 11.94 -8.74 12.08
N PRO A 137 11.65 -8.98 13.37
CA PRO A 137 12.53 -8.55 14.44
C PRO A 137 13.97 -9.06 14.22
N SER A 138 14.97 -8.21 14.44
CA SER A 138 16.37 -8.48 14.08
C SER A 138 16.95 -9.76 14.70
N GLN A 139 16.44 -10.18 15.85
CA GLN A 139 16.80 -11.44 16.52
C GLN A 139 16.46 -12.69 15.68
N TYR A 140 15.60 -12.60 14.66
CA TYR A 140 15.21 -13.72 13.80
C TYR A 140 15.89 -13.70 12.43
N LEU A 141 16.89 -12.83 12.22
CA LEU A 141 17.67 -12.83 10.99
C LEU A 141 18.23 -14.22 10.65
N ASP A 142 18.73 -14.93 11.64
CA ASP A 142 19.28 -16.28 11.47
C ASP A 142 18.23 -17.25 10.95
N VAL A 143 17.00 -17.17 11.47
CA VAL A 143 15.87 -18.02 11.05
C VAL A 143 15.46 -17.70 9.60
N ALA A 144 15.33 -16.41 9.27
CA ALA A 144 15.00 -15.99 7.91
C ALA A 144 16.06 -16.46 6.89
N LEU A 145 17.35 -16.32 7.22
CA LEU A 145 18.44 -16.77 6.36
C LEU A 145 18.49 -18.31 6.21
N HIS A 146 18.12 -19.08 7.23
CA HIS A 146 17.99 -20.53 7.12
C HIS A 146 16.91 -20.93 6.13
N ILE A 147 15.73 -20.29 6.20
CA ILE A 147 14.63 -20.53 5.27
C ILE A 147 15.09 -20.24 3.84
N GLU A 148 15.67 -19.08 3.60
CA GLU A 148 16.13 -18.67 2.26
C GLU A 148 17.23 -19.61 1.71
N ALA A 149 18.13 -20.07 2.55
CA ALA A 149 19.16 -21.02 2.13
C ALA A 149 18.57 -22.41 1.79
N ILE A 150 17.56 -22.87 2.54
CA ILE A 150 16.85 -24.13 2.23
C ILE A 150 16.10 -23.98 0.90
N ARG A 151 15.39 -22.89 0.68
CA ARG A 151 14.65 -22.59 -0.55
C ARG A 151 15.57 -22.48 -1.75
N MET A 152 16.79 -21.94 -1.60
CA MET A 152 17.80 -21.86 -2.67
C MET A 152 18.42 -23.22 -2.99
N ARG A 153 18.44 -24.18 -2.05
CA ARG A 153 18.96 -25.53 -2.29
C ARG A 153 18.02 -26.40 -3.09
N GLY A 154 16.72 -26.23 -2.94
CA GLY A 154 15.77 -27.10 -3.62
C GLY A 154 14.32 -26.83 -3.26
N VAL A 155 13.45 -27.28 -4.15
CA VAL A 155 11.99 -27.27 -3.99
C VAL A 155 11.45 -28.68 -4.26
N LEU A 156 10.26 -28.97 -3.76
CA LEU A 156 9.64 -30.28 -3.97
C LEU A 156 8.92 -30.38 -5.32
N ASP A 157 8.18 -29.36 -5.72
CA ASP A 157 7.48 -29.17 -7.02
C ASP A 157 6.86 -30.47 -7.59
N SER A 158 6.20 -31.27 -6.71
CA SER A 158 5.54 -32.47 -7.18
C SER A 158 4.18 -32.13 -7.84
N GLU A 159 3.71 -32.99 -8.74
CA GLU A 159 2.39 -32.82 -9.36
C GLU A 159 1.27 -32.64 -8.31
N LYS A 160 1.31 -33.43 -7.25
CA LYS A 160 0.35 -33.33 -6.15
C LYS A 160 0.36 -31.96 -5.47
N LEU A 161 1.53 -31.35 -5.25
CA LEU A 161 1.64 -30.02 -4.64
C LEU A 161 1.19 -28.93 -5.61
N TRP A 162 1.52 -29.10 -6.89
CA TRP A 162 1.04 -28.20 -7.93
C TRP A 162 -0.48 -28.23 -8.08
N ASP A 163 -1.08 -29.41 -8.13
CA ASP A 163 -2.55 -29.55 -8.18
C ASP A 163 -3.26 -28.90 -6.98
N GLN A 164 -2.62 -28.90 -5.82
CA GLN A 164 -3.15 -28.23 -4.63
C GLN A 164 -3.01 -26.71 -4.70
N GLU A 165 -1.93 -26.19 -5.30
CA GLU A 165 -1.66 -24.74 -5.36
C GLU A 165 -2.33 -24.08 -6.56
N ARG A 166 -2.50 -24.80 -7.66
CA ARG A 166 -3.10 -24.25 -8.90
C ARG A 166 -4.43 -23.58 -8.65
N GLY A 167 -5.31 -24.17 -7.83
CA GLY A 167 -6.58 -23.56 -7.48
C GLY A 167 -6.45 -22.21 -6.79
N ALA A 168 -5.47 -22.05 -5.91
CA ALA A 168 -5.23 -20.78 -5.22
C ALA A 168 -4.71 -19.67 -6.17
N ILE A 169 -3.82 -20.01 -7.10
CA ILE A 169 -3.36 -19.08 -8.14
C ILE A 169 -4.51 -18.71 -9.08
N ASP A 170 -5.34 -19.64 -9.47
CA ASP A 170 -6.51 -19.37 -10.30
C ASP A 170 -7.50 -18.42 -9.62
N GLN A 171 -7.68 -18.53 -8.29
CA GLN A 171 -8.47 -17.57 -7.51
C GLN A 171 -7.82 -16.17 -7.47
N GLU A 172 -6.51 -16.09 -7.40
CA GLU A 172 -5.79 -14.81 -7.49
C GLU A 172 -5.97 -14.15 -8.86
N VAL A 173 -5.81 -14.93 -9.94
CA VAL A 173 -6.07 -14.46 -11.31
C VAL A 173 -7.51 -13.95 -11.44
N ALA A 174 -8.49 -14.71 -10.92
CA ALA A 174 -9.89 -14.30 -10.95
C ALA A 174 -10.14 -12.99 -10.18
N GLN A 175 -9.49 -12.84 -9.01
CA GLN A 175 -9.57 -11.61 -8.22
C GLN A 175 -9.00 -10.41 -8.96
N ASP A 176 -7.83 -10.53 -9.59
CA ASP A 176 -7.21 -9.43 -10.33
C ASP A 176 -8.01 -9.07 -11.57
N PHE A 177 -8.52 -10.07 -12.30
CA PHE A 177 -9.43 -9.85 -13.43
C PHE A 177 -10.84 -9.38 -13.02
N SER A 178 -11.14 -9.29 -11.74
CA SER A 178 -12.32 -8.57 -11.23
C SER A 178 -12.07 -7.06 -11.07
N SER A 179 -10.84 -6.56 -11.29
CA SER A 179 -10.52 -5.13 -11.29
C SER A 179 -10.57 -4.57 -12.71
N PRO A 180 -11.46 -3.60 -13.00
CA PRO A 180 -11.50 -2.97 -14.31
C PRO A 180 -10.19 -2.28 -14.71
N GLU A 181 -9.50 -1.68 -13.75
CA GLU A 181 -8.20 -1.04 -13.97
C GLU A 181 -7.14 -2.06 -14.35
N TYR A 182 -7.16 -3.25 -13.75
CA TYR A 182 -6.23 -4.31 -14.09
C TYR A 182 -6.46 -4.81 -15.52
N ILE A 183 -7.71 -5.06 -15.90
CA ILE A 183 -8.09 -5.44 -17.27
C ILE A 183 -7.64 -4.36 -18.27
N PHE A 184 -7.85 -3.11 -17.92
CA PHE A 184 -7.46 -1.97 -18.72
C PHE A 184 -5.93 -1.93 -18.95
N TYR A 185 -5.16 -2.10 -17.87
CA TYR A 185 -3.70 -2.13 -17.92
C TYR A 185 -3.15 -3.30 -18.75
N THR A 186 -3.66 -4.52 -18.55
CA THR A 186 -3.23 -5.69 -19.31
C THR A 186 -3.51 -5.56 -20.83
N ARG A 187 -4.64 -4.94 -21.17
CA ARG A 187 -4.95 -4.62 -22.58
C ARG A 187 -3.97 -3.61 -23.15
N LEU A 188 -3.57 -2.63 -22.34
CA LEU A 188 -2.58 -1.63 -22.76
C LEU A 188 -1.20 -2.27 -23.00
N LEU A 189 -0.73 -3.15 -22.09
CA LEU A 189 0.51 -3.92 -22.30
C LEU A 189 0.45 -4.76 -23.57
N ALA A 190 -0.65 -5.47 -23.78
CA ALA A 190 -0.84 -6.31 -24.97
C ALA A 190 -0.77 -5.51 -26.29
N ALA A 191 -1.31 -4.29 -26.30
CA ALA A 191 -1.26 -3.39 -27.45
C ALA A 191 0.14 -2.83 -27.69
N MET A 192 0.76 -2.32 -26.61
CA MET A 192 2.05 -1.63 -26.68
C MET A 192 3.22 -2.58 -26.98
N PHE A 193 3.17 -3.82 -26.51
CA PHE A 193 4.31 -4.74 -26.56
C PHE A 193 4.03 -6.05 -27.30
N LYS A 194 3.06 -6.05 -28.19
CA LYS A 194 2.59 -7.23 -28.94
C LYS A 194 3.73 -8.08 -29.50
N GLY A 195 3.75 -9.35 -29.10
CA GLY A 195 4.72 -10.35 -29.56
C GLY A 195 6.09 -10.27 -28.88
N SER A 196 6.19 -9.56 -27.76
CA SER A 196 7.32 -9.58 -26.85
C SER A 196 6.89 -10.11 -25.47
N PRO A 197 7.83 -10.50 -24.60
CA PRO A 197 7.51 -10.88 -23.21
C PRO A 197 6.82 -9.79 -22.39
N TYR A 198 6.97 -8.54 -22.76
CA TYR A 198 6.34 -7.40 -22.08
C TYR A 198 4.84 -7.20 -22.43
N ALA A 199 4.30 -8.01 -23.35
CA ALA A 199 2.89 -7.93 -23.75
C ALA A 199 1.90 -8.40 -22.66
N HIS A 200 2.39 -8.98 -21.60
CA HIS A 200 1.65 -9.40 -20.41
C HIS A 200 2.49 -9.14 -19.15
N ASP A 201 1.83 -9.11 -18.02
CA ASP A 201 2.49 -9.07 -16.73
C ASP A 201 2.97 -10.48 -16.29
N ALA A 202 3.36 -10.60 -15.03
CA ALA A 202 3.83 -11.87 -14.49
C ALA A 202 2.71 -12.78 -13.97
N LEU A 203 1.48 -12.28 -13.78
CA LEU A 203 0.39 -13.02 -13.13
C LEU A 203 0.07 -14.35 -13.80
N GLY A 204 0.06 -14.38 -15.13
CA GLY A 204 -0.29 -15.57 -15.90
C GLY A 204 -1.80 -15.68 -16.19
N THR A 205 -2.22 -16.84 -16.66
CA THR A 205 -3.62 -17.10 -17.04
C THR A 205 -4.05 -18.51 -16.63
N HIS A 206 -5.32 -18.69 -16.34
CA HIS A 206 -5.92 -20.02 -16.08
C HIS A 206 -5.53 -21.04 -17.16
N ALA A 207 -5.66 -20.69 -18.45
CA ALA A 207 -5.33 -21.58 -19.56
C ALA A 207 -3.85 -22.00 -19.61
N SER A 208 -2.93 -21.18 -19.07
CA SER A 208 -1.51 -21.56 -18.94
C SER A 208 -1.28 -22.48 -17.75
N PHE A 209 -1.98 -22.25 -16.63
CA PHE A 209 -1.84 -23.05 -15.43
C PHE A 209 -2.45 -24.46 -15.59
N GLU A 210 -3.54 -24.61 -16.34
CA GLU A 210 -4.06 -25.94 -16.70
C GLU A 210 -3.03 -26.83 -17.45
N LYS A 211 -2.14 -26.21 -18.21
CA LYS A 211 -1.08 -26.91 -18.97
C LYS A 211 0.23 -27.07 -18.21
N THR A 212 0.42 -26.26 -17.16
CA THR A 212 1.63 -26.30 -16.35
C THR A 212 1.62 -27.53 -15.45
N THR A 213 2.77 -28.20 -15.34
CA THR A 213 2.95 -29.38 -14.50
C THR A 213 4.02 -29.14 -13.44
N GLY A 214 3.99 -29.90 -12.35
CA GLY A 214 5.01 -29.82 -11.30
C GLY A 214 6.41 -30.12 -11.86
N SER A 215 6.53 -31.04 -12.80
CA SER A 215 7.81 -31.34 -13.46
C SER A 215 8.32 -30.17 -14.30
N MET A 216 7.46 -29.37 -14.92
CA MET A 216 7.85 -28.15 -15.66
C MET A 216 8.35 -27.08 -14.69
N LEU A 217 7.65 -26.89 -13.57
CA LEU A 217 8.05 -25.96 -12.51
C LEU A 217 9.39 -26.36 -11.92
N LYS A 218 9.59 -27.63 -11.60
CA LYS A 218 10.88 -28.16 -11.13
C LYS A 218 12.03 -27.88 -12.12
N LYS A 219 11.78 -28.08 -13.41
CA LYS A 219 12.76 -27.76 -14.46
C LYS A 219 13.06 -26.27 -14.52
N PHE A 220 12.04 -25.42 -14.39
CA PHE A 220 12.20 -23.95 -14.34
C PHE A 220 13.04 -23.52 -13.15
N TYR A 221 12.74 -24.04 -11.96
CA TYR A 221 13.53 -23.81 -10.75
C TYR A 221 14.96 -24.29 -10.92
N ASP A 222 15.19 -25.53 -11.38
CA ASP A 222 16.52 -26.10 -11.56
C ASP A 222 17.36 -25.32 -12.57
N THR A 223 16.73 -24.67 -13.52
CA THR A 223 17.38 -23.84 -14.53
C THR A 223 17.82 -22.48 -13.99
N TRP A 224 16.97 -21.80 -13.25
CA TRP A 224 17.12 -20.38 -12.96
C TRP A 224 17.47 -20.04 -11.52
N TYR A 225 17.02 -20.87 -10.55
CA TYR A 225 17.21 -20.60 -9.11
C TYR A 225 18.59 -21.11 -8.69
N ALA A 226 19.53 -20.18 -8.61
CA ALA A 226 20.92 -20.48 -8.30
C ALA A 226 21.61 -19.30 -7.62
N PRO A 227 22.64 -19.52 -6.78
CA PRO A 227 23.34 -18.43 -6.10
C PRO A 227 23.98 -17.43 -7.07
N ASN A 228 24.55 -17.89 -8.18
CA ASN A 228 25.15 -17.02 -9.21
C ASN A 228 24.11 -16.29 -10.08
N ASN A 229 22.82 -16.55 -9.90
CA ASN A 229 21.71 -15.79 -10.47
C ASN A 229 20.94 -15.00 -9.40
N ALA A 230 21.47 -14.90 -8.17
CA ALA A 230 20.78 -14.28 -7.04
C ALA A 230 21.57 -13.12 -6.44
N THR A 231 20.83 -12.22 -5.78
CA THR A 231 21.36 -11.15 -4.94
C THR A 231 20.60 -11.17 -3.61
N LEU A 232 21.32 -11.28 -2.50
CA LEU A 232 20.78 -11.18 -1.14
C LEU A 232 21.06 -9.78 -0.61
N ILE A 233 20.01 -9.08 -0.21
CA ILE A 233 20.05 -7.76 0.41
C ILE A 233 19.53 -7.88 1.83
N ILE A 234 20.23 -7.26 2.78
CA ILE A 234 19.83 -7.18 4.18
C ILE A 234 19.90 -5.72 4.61
N VAL A 235 18.81 -5.20 5.15
CA VAL A 235 18.72 -3.83 5.66
C VAL A 235 18.12 -3.85 7.06
N GLY A 236 18.66 -3.09 7.99
CA GLY A 236 18.07 -2.95 9.32
C GLY A 236 19.08 -2.94 10.47
N ASP A 237 18.63 -3.31 11.66
CA ASP A 237 19.49 -3.45 12.82
C ASP A 237 20.26 -4.77 12.76
N VAL A 238 21.37 -4.73 12.07
CA VAL A 238 22.21 -5.88 11.76
C VAL A 238 23.69 -5.56 12.00
N GLN A 239 24.44 -6.55 12.51
CA GLN A 239 25.89 -6.52 12.60
C GLN A 239 26.46 -7.17 11.32
N PRO A 240 27.07 -6.40 10.41
CA PRO A 240 27.41 -6.90 9.06
C PRO A 240 28.38 -8.08 9.06
N GLU A 241 29.36 -8.07 9.95
CA GLU A 241 30.37 -9.15 10.04
C GLU A 241 29.75 -10.47 10.50
N HIS A 242 28.85 -10.40 11.49
CA HIS A 242 28.11 -11.58 11.97
C HIS A 242 27.20 -12.14 10.86
N ALA A 243 26.39 -11.28 10.25
CA ALA A 243 25.50 -11.67 9.15
C ALA A 243 26.29 -12.29 7.98
N LEU A 244 27.41 -11.70 7.57
CA LEU A 244 28.22 -12.23 6.48
C LEU A 244 28.83 -13.60 6.82
N LYS A 245 29.26 -13.82 8.08
CA LYS A 245 29.74 -15.13 8.55
C LYS A 245 28.63 -16.18 8.45
N LEU A 246 27.42 -15.85 8.88
CA LEU A 246 26.27 -16.73 8.81
C LEU A 246 25.88 -17.03 7.35
N ILE A 247 25.85 -16.02 6.49
CA ILE A 247 25.55 -16.18 5.07
C ILE A 247 26.57 -17.12 4.40
N LYS A 248 27.84 -16.95 4.67
CA LYS A 248 28.89 -17.86 4.16
C LYS A 248 28.66 -19.31 4.60
N LYS A 249 28.26 -19.51 5.89
CA LYS A 249 27.94 -20.84 6.42
C LYS A 249 26.71 -21.47 5.74
N LEU A 250 25.65 -20.69 5.54
CA LEU A 250 24.37 -21.20 5.06
C LEU A 250 24.31 -21.34 3.54
N PHE A 251 24.89 -20.41 2.79
CA PHE A 251 24.77 -20.33 1.34
C PHE A 251 26.03 -20.78 0.60
N GLY A 252 27.21 -20.77 1.25
CA GLY A 252 28.50 -20.99 0.60
C GLY A 252 28.66 -22.35 -0.09
N ASN A 253 27.98 -23.39 0.40
CA ASN A 253 28.03 -24.75 -0.15
C ASN A 253 26.93 -25.01 -1.22
N ILE A 254 26.08 -24.04 -1.53
CA ILE A 254 25.07 -24.21 -2.59
C ILE A 254 25.80 -24.05 -3.93
N PRO A 255 25.71 -25.04 -4.85
CA PRO A 255 26.48 -24.98 -6.10
C PRO A 255 25.95 -23.90 -7.05
N ALA A 256 26.87 -23.23 -7.75
CA ALA A 256 26.53 -22.40 -8.89
C ALA A 256 25.98 -23.28 -10.03
N LYS A 257 25.12 -22.71 -10.88
CA LYS A 257 24.56 -23.39 -12.06
C LYS A 257 25.02 -22.72 -13.36
N LYS A 258 25.12 -23.51 -14.45
CA LYS A 258 25.28 -22.95 -15.78
C LYS A 258 23.95 -22.39 -16.26
N LEU A 259 23.86 -21.08 -16.31
CA LEU A 259 22.64 -20.39 -16.77
C LEU A 259 22.52 -20.43 -18.28
N PRO A 260 21.31 -20.65 -18.84
CA PRO A 260 21.11 -20.51 -20.28
C PRO A 260 21.17 -19.04 -20.71
N PRO A 261 21.33 -18.76 -22.00
CA PRO A 261 21.16 -17.41 -22.53
C PRO A 261 19.72 -16.93 -22.28
N ARG A 262 19.58 -15.65 -21.98
CA ARG A 262 18.26 -15.06 -21.78
C ARG A 262 17.55 -14.89 -23.12
N PRO A 263 16.20 -14.98 -23.12
CA PRO A 263 15.41 -14.69 -24.31
C PRO A 263 15.69 -13.28 -24.84
N GLU A 264 15.86 -13.18 -26.16
CA GLU A 264 16.02 -11.87 -26.79
C GLU A 264 14.68 -11.16 -26.87
N VAL A 265 14.63 -9.93 -26.37
CA VAL A 265 13.45 -9.09 -26.45
C VAL A 265 13.44 -8.34 -27.78
N ARG A 266 12.57 -8.73 -28.68
CA ARG A 266 12.35 -8.08 -29.97
C ARG A 266 11.05 -7.28 -29.95
N LEU A 267 11.16 -5.96 -30.08
CA LEU A 267 10.04 -5.05 -30.08
C LEU A 267 9.57 -4.75 -31.50
N LYS A 268 8.31 -5.00 -31.77
CA LYS A 268 7.66 -4.60 -33.03
C LYS A 268 7.24 -3.12 -32.95
N PRO A 269 7.12 -2.40 -34.09
CA PRO A 269 6.54 -1.05 -34.08
C PRO A 269 5.16 -1.03 -33.41
N VAL A 270 4.89 0.03 -32.67
CA VAL A 270 3.56 0.26 -32.08
C VAL A 270 2.58 0.53 -33.19
N LYS A 271 1.43 -0.13 -33.14
CA LYS A 271 0.30 0.20 -34.02
C LYS A 271 -0.65 1.12 -33.26
N THR A 272 -0.95 2.26 -33.87
CA THR A 272 -1.96 3.16 -33.31
C THR A 272 -3.29 2.43 -33.23
N GLU A 273 -3.85 2.35 -32.05
CA GLU A 273 -5.17 1.80 -31.82
C GLU A 273 -5.88 2.51 -30.66
N THR A 274 -7.20 2.34 -30.59
CA THR A 274 -7.99 2.84 -29.46
C THR A 274 -8.65 1.68 -28.74
N ILE A 275 -8.26 1.45 -27.51
CA ILE A 275 -8.85 0.48 -26.59
C ILE A 275 -10.04 1.15 -25.91
N ARG A 276 -11.21 0.49 -25.92
CA ARG A 276 -12.41 0.97 -25.23
C ARG A 276 -12.97 -0.12 -24.34
N LEU A 277 -13.12 0.20 -23.08
CA LEU A 277 -13.70 -0.68 -22.07
C LEU A 277 -14.79 0.07 -21.29
N LYS A 278 -15.73 -0.66 -20.74
CA LYS A 278 -16.74 -0.16 -19.81
C LYS A 278 -16.39 -0.60 -18.40
N THR A 279 -16.82 0.17 -17.42
CA THR A 279 -16.59 -0.13 -16.01
C THR A 279 -17.71 0.40 -15.13
N ASP A 280 -17.93 -0.21 -13.99
CA ASP A 280 -18.81 0.26 -12.92
C ASP A 280 -18.15 1.27 -11.97
N LEU A 281 -16.88 1.63 -12.21
CA LEU A 281 -16.17 2.65 -11.44
C LEU A 281 -16.92 4.00 -11.44
N PRO A 282 -16.78 4.80 -10.39
CA PRO A 282 -17.46 6.10 -10.28
C PRO A 282 -16.89 7.17 -11.24
N TYR A 283 -15.80 6.85 -11.95
CA TYR A 283 -15.11 7.75 -12.88
C TYR A 283 -14.61 6.98 -14.12
N GLY A 284 -14.34 7.70 -15.17
CA GLY A 284 -13.67 7.14 -16.34
C GLY A 284 -12.19 7.51 -16.38
N LEU A 285 -11.42 6.73 -17.14
CA LEU A 285 -10.01 6.97 -17.39
C LEU A 285 -9.76 7.16 -18.89
N PHE A 286 -8.99 8.18 -19.23
CA PHE A 286 -8.46 8.43 -20.56
C PHE A 286 -6.94 8.35 -20.51
N ILE A 287 -6.35 7.53 -21.36
CA ILE A 287 -4.90 7.32 -21.41
C ILE A 287 -4.39 7.59 -22.83
N THR A 288 -3.24 8.26 -22.90
CA THR A 288 -2.39 8.29 -24.10
C THR A 288 -1.06 7.66 -23.73
N ALA A 289 -0.75 6.53 -24.35
CA ALA A 289 0.41 5.71 -23.99
C ALA A 289 1.48 5.74 -25.09
N PHE A 290 2.73 5.72 -24.62
CA PHE A 290 3.94 5.81 -25.40
C PHE A 290 4.92 4.71 -25.03
N ARG A 291 5.75 4.30 -25.97
CA ARG A 291 6.90 3.46 -25.67
C ARG A 291 8.07 4.34 -25.26
N MET A 292 8.53 4.15 -24.02
CA MET A 292 9.61 4.93 -23.40
C MET A 292 10.92 4.13 -23.37
N PRO A 293 12.07 4.76 -23.07
CA PRO A 293 13.33 4.04 -22.88
C PRO A 293 13.29 3.11 -21.68
N GLY A 294 14.05 2.01 -21.76
CA GLY A 294 14.24 1.06 -20.66
C GLY A 294 15.44 1.41 -19.78
N TYR A 295 15.67 0.59 -18.74
CA TYR A 295 16.79 0.77 -17.79
C TYR A 295 18.17 0.77 -18.46
N ASP A 296 18.33 0.03 -19.57
CA ASP A 296 19.59 -0.07 -20.31
C ASP A 296 19.83 1.12 -21.24
N SER A 297 18.87 2.02 -21.38
CA SER A 297 18.97 3.17 -22.25
C SER A 297 19.72 4.32 -21.59
N PRO A 298 20.60 5.05 -22.34
CA PRO A 298 21.20 6.30 -21.85
C PRO A 298 20.15 7.42 -21.62
N ASP A 299 18.96 7.28 -22.20
CA ASP A 299 17.85 8.21 -22.03
C ASP A 299 17.01 7.95 -20.78
N TYR A 300 17.30 6.89 -20.03
CA TYR A 300 16.51 6.48 -18.86
C TYR A 300 16.38 7.58 -17.80
N ALA A 301 17.51 8.13 -17.33
CA ALA A 301 17.47 9.18 -16.31
C ALA A 301 16.69 10.44 -16.77
N ALA A 302 16.81 10.80 -18.05
CA ALA A 302 16.06 11.93 -18.60
C ALA A 302 14.56 11.62 -18.73
N SER A 303 14.17 10.34 -18.94
CA SER A 303 12.77 9.95 -18.96
C SER A 303 12.14 9.93 -17.56
N GLN A 304 12.91 9.64 -16.52
CA GLN A 304 12.44 9.78 -15.14
C GLN A 304 12.15 11.25 -14.81
N VAL A 305 13.11 12.13 -15.10
CA VAL A 305 12.89 13.58 -14.89
C VAL A 305 11.71 14.08 -15.73
N LEU A 306 11.52 13.59 -16.95
CA LEU A 306 10.36 13.94 -17.78
C LEU A 306 9.06 13.55 -17.07
N ALA A 307 8.96 12.34 -16.52
CA ALA A 307 7.76 11.89 -15.82
C ALA A 307 7.45 12.80 -14.61
N ASP A 308 8.47 13.19 -13.84
CA ASP A 308 8.29 14.09 -12.69
C ASP A 308 7.83 15.49 -13.12
N VAL A 309 8.41 16.02 -14.20
CA VAL A 309 8.00 17.35 -14.71
C VAL A 309 6.58 17.32 -15.23
N MET A 310 6.17 16.19 -15.87
CA MET A 310 4.79 16.01 -16.32
C MET A 310 3.80 16.00 -15.15
N ASN A 311 4.22 15.50 -13.99
CA ASN A 311 3.43 15.45 -12.76
C ASN A 311 3.53 16.69 -11.89
N SER A 312 4.28 17.70 -12.32
CA SER A 312 4.41 18.96 -11.58
C SER A 312 3.06 19.66 -11.43
N HIS A 313 2.73 20.07 -10.21
CA HIS A 313 1.52 20.87 -9.94
C HIS A 313 1.57 22.26 -10.62
N LEU A 314 2.72 22.69 -11.11
CA LEU A 314 2.87 23.89 -11.94
C LEU A 314 2.73 23.60 -13.43
N GLY A 315 2.69 22.32 -13.84
CA GLY A 315 2.64 21.87 -15.22
C GLY A 315 1.26 22.06 -15.87
N ASP A 316 1.25 22.15 -17.18
CA ASP A 316 0.02 22.35 -17.96
C ASP A 316 -0.91 21.10 -17.91
N LEU A 317 -0.34 19.92 -17.67
CA LEU A 317 -1.13 18.69 -17.51
C LEU A 317 -2.02 18.79 -16.26
N TYR A 318 -1.45 19.10 -15.11
CA TYR A 318 -2.18 19.30 -13.86
C TYR A 318 -3.14 20.50 -13.92
N GLN A 319 -2.82 21.52 -14.74
CA GLN A 319 -3.67 22.69 -14.93
C GLN A 319 -5.06 22.30 -15.46
N LEU A 320 -5.20 21.18 -16.22
CA LEU A 320 -6.50 20.69 -16.67
C LEU A 320 -7.43 20.32 -15.50
N ALA A 321 -6.89 19.75 -14.44
CA ALA A 321 -7.66 19.44 -13.22
C ALA A 321 -8.01 20.71 -12.45
N VAL A 322 -7.06 21.65 -12.31
CA VAL A 322 -7.29 22.95 -11.65
C VAL A 322 -8.38 23.77 -12.34
N GLU A 323 -8.50 23.64 -13.66
CA GLU A 323 -9.54 24.32 -14.46
C GLU A 323 -10.88 23.53 -14.48
N GLY A 324 -10.94 22.37 -13.87
CA GLY A 324 -12.12 21.50 -13.83
C GLY A 324 -12.47 20.84 -15.17
N LYS A 325 -11.50 20.78 -16.10
CA LYS A 325 -11.67 20.10 -17.40
C LYS A 325 -11.64 18.57 -17.25
N VAL A 326 -10.94 18.10 -16.20
CA VAL A 326 -10.84 16.71 -15.77
C VAL A 326 -10.91 16.66 -14.24
N LEU A 327 -11.02 15.46 -13.66
CA LEU A 327 -10.98 15.28 -12.21
C LEU A 327 -9.55 15.30 -11.70
N ASP A 328 -8.65 14.63 -12.42
CA ASP A 328 -7.23 14.54 -12.10
C ASP A 328 -6.41 14.18 -13.33
N THR A 329 -5.09 14.38 -13.25
CA THR A 329 -4.13 13.99 -14.29
C THR A 329 -2.87 13.41 -13.69
N ASP A 330 -2.27 12.45 -14.37
CA ASP A 330 -1.00 11.87 -13.98
C ASP A 330 -0.20 11.44 -15.22
N PHE A 331 1.10 11.29 -15.07
CA PHE A 331 1.98 10.66 -16.04
C PHE A 331 2.77 9.54 -15.38
N ASN A 332 2.55 8.33 -15.83
CA ASN A 332 3.20 7.15 -15.29
C ASN A 332 4.29 6.64 -16.22
N LEU A 333 5.31 6.04 -15.62
CA LEU A 333 6.41 5.43 -16.34
C LEU A 333 6.73 4.06 -15.73
N ASP A 334 6.26 2.98 -16.39
CA ASP A 334 6.61 1.61 -16.05
C ASP A 334 7.81 1.17 -16.90
N THR A 335 8.93 0.88 -16.26
CA THR A 335 10.17 0.65 -16.99
C THR A 335 10.61 -0.81 -16.93
N PHE A 336 10.96 -1.36 -18.09
CA PHE A 336 11.56 -2.68 -18.27
C PHE A 336 13.01 -2.52 -18.72
N SER A 337 13.78 -3.60 -18.85
CA SER A 337 15.19 -3.47 -19.22
C SER A 337 15.40 -2.81 -20.59
N LYS A 338 14.64 -3.19 -21.61
CA LYS A 338 14.84 -2.73 -23.00
C LYS A 338 13.91 -1.58 -23.43
N THR A 339 12.83 -1.36 -22.71
CA THR A 339 11.82 -0.36 -23.05
C THR A 339 11.01 0.00 -21.80
N GLY A 340 10.15 1.02 -21.89
CA GLY A 340 9.18 1.37 -20.87
C GLY A 340 7.81 1.65 -21.48
N LEU A 341 6.79 1.64 -20.64
CA LEU A 341 5.46 2.13 -20.89
C LEU A 341 5.31 3.47 -20.19
N GLY A 342 5.30 4.57 -20.95
CA GLY A 342 4.91 5.88 -20.45
C GLY A 342 3.46 6.18 -20.84
N TYR A 343 2.66 6.70 -19.92
CA TYR A 343 1.30 7.07 -20.27
C TYR A 343 0.82 8.28 -19.47
N ALA A 344 0.25 9.25 -20.22
CA ALA A 344 -0.51 10.34 -19.64
C ALA A 344 -1.94 9.88 -19.38
N LEU A 345 -2.41 10.07 -18.16
CA LEU A 345 -3.73 9.68 -17.69
C LEU A 345 -4.55 10.93 -17.33
N ALA A 346 -5.84 10.91 -17.65
CA ALA A 346 -6.82 11.85 -17.12
C ALA A 346 -8.04 11.10 -16.58
N ALA A 347 -8.42 11.39 -15.34
CA ALA A 347 -9.67 10.92 -14.77
C ALA A 347 -10.80 11.89 -15.14
N PHE A 348 -11.96 11.37 -15.56
CA PHE A 348 -13.11 12.20 -15.93
C PHE A 348 -14.40 11.67 -15.29
N PRO A 349 -15.39 12.55 -15.04
CA PRO A 349 -16.66 12.12 -14.42
C PRO A 349 -17.48 11.25 -15.36
N LYS A 350 -18.41 10.47 -14.83
CA LYS A 350 -19.26 9.53 -15.56
C LYS A 350 -19.89 10.11 -16.82
N ASN A 351 -20.34 11.35 -16.81
CA ASN A 351 -20.93 12.07 -17.94
C ASN A 351 -19.92 12.99 -18.64
N GLY A 352 -18.62 12.76 -18.45
CA GLY A 352 -17.57 13.56 -19.04
C GLY A 352 -17.53 13.44 -20.56
N ARG A 353 -17.18 14.55 -21.23
CA ARG A 353 -17.06 14.60 -22.68
C ARG A 353 -15.71 14.06 -23.13
N ILE A 354 -15.61 12.78 -23.38
CA ILE A 354 -14.37 12.06 -23.72
C ILE A 354 -13.61 12.77 -24.84
N ASN A 355 -14.29 13.26 -25.87
CA ASN A 355 -13.64 13.96 -27.00
C ASN A 355 -12.98 15.27 -26.57
N GLU A 356 -13.53 15.97 -25.57
CA GLU A 356 -12.91 17.18 -25.01
C GLU A 356 -11.70 16.82 -24.16
N VAL A 357 -11.78 15.76 -23.33
CA VAL A 357 -10.66 15.24 -22.57
C VAL A 357 -9.50 14.87 -23.50
N GLN A 358 -9.79 14.09 -24.54
CA GLN A 358 -8.81 13.72 -25.57
C GLN A 358 -8.17 14.93 -26.24
N LYS A 359 -8.98 15.91 -26.65
CA LYS A 359 -8.50 17.14 -27.29
C LYS A 359 -7.57 17.92 -26.37
N ASN A 360 -7.96 18.10 -25.10
CA ASN A 360 -7.18 18.85 -24.12
C ASN A 360 -5.85 18.14 -23.80
N MET A 361 -5.89 16.84 -23.54
CA MET A 361 -4.70 16.03 -23.30
C MET A 361 -3.73 16.06 -24.47
N ARG A 362 -4.22 15.85 -25.70
CA ARG A 362 -3.39 15.91 -26.92
C ARG A 362 -2.77 17.29 -27.13
N ALA A 363 -3.53 18.36 -26.85
CA ALA A 363 -3.02 19.72 -26.98
C ALA A 363 -1.85 20.01 -26.02
N VAL A 364 -1.98 19.62 -24.75
CA VAL A 364 -0.92 19.79 -23.75
C VAL A 364 0.31 18.97 -24.13
N LEU A 365 0.14 17.69 -24.48
CA LEU A 365 1.25 16.82 -24.88
C LEU A 365 1.97 17.37 -26.14
N ALA A 366 1.21 17.82 -27.15
CA ALA A 366 1.77 18.41 -28.36
C ALA A 366 2.53 19.72 -28.07
N GLN A 367 2.06 20.52 -27.12
CA GLN A 367 2.72 21.72 -26.67
C GLN A 367 4.09 21.41 -26.05
N TYR A 368 4.16 20.41 -25.15
CA TYR A 368 5.42 19.97 -24.55
C TYR A 368 6.40 19.41 -25.60
N VAL A 369 5.94 18.61 -26.54
CA VAL A 369 6.79 18.10 -27.64
C VAL A 369 7.35 19.24 -28.48
N LYS A 370 6.52 20.26 -28.80
CA LYS A 370 6.91 21.39 -29.64
C LYS A 370 7.81 22.39 -28.93
N ASN A 371 7.42 22.83 -27.74
CA ASN A 371 8.03 23.97 -27.04
C ASN A 371 9.05 23.52 -25.99
N GLY A 372 9.00 22.27 -25.56
CA GLY A 372 9.77 21.72 -24.42
C GLY A 372 9.22 22.13 -23.07
N PHE A 373 9.95 21.76 -22.03
CA PHE A 373 9.63 22.02 -20.64
C PHE A 373 10.40 23.22 -20.10
N PRO A 374 9.82 24.01 -19.18
CA PRO A 374 10.52 25.08 -18.48
C PRO A 374 11.69 24.54 -17.65
N ALA A 375 12.80 25.25 -17.65
CA ALA A 375 14.01 24.83 -16.94
C ALA A 375 13.84 24.79 -15.42
N ASP A 376 13.03 25.67 -14.85
CA ASP A 376 12.74 25.70 -13.42
C ASP A 376 11.94 24.47 -12.95
N LEU A 377 11.05 23.91 -13.77
CA LEU A 377 10.34 22.65 -13.48
C LEU A 377 11.30 21.46 -13.54
N VAL A 378 12.22 21.42 -14.50
CA VAL A 378 13.26 20.38 -14.59
C VAL A 378 14.16 20.41 -13.36
N GLU A 379 14.60 21.57 -12.92
CA GLU A 379 15.42 21.68 -11.72
C GLU A 379 14.62 21.40 -10.43
N ALA A 380 13.33 21.74 -10.38
CA ALA A 380 12.45 21.36 -9.28
C ALA A 380 12.31 19.83 -9.18
N ALA A 381 12.01 19.13 -10.28
CA ALA A 381 11.97 17.68 -10.35
C ALA A 381 13.28 17.07 -9.81
N LYS A 382 14.43 17.49 -10.31
CA LYS A 382 15.75 17.04 -9.84
C LYS A 382 15.99 17.30 -8.35
N ARG A 383 15.52 18.40 -7.78
CA ARG A 383 15.60 18.65 -6.33
C ARG A 383 14.70 17.70 -5.56
N GLN A 384 13.49 17.54 -6.00
CA GLN A 384 12.53 16.62 -5.41
C GLN A 384 13.10 15.19 -5.44
N GLU A 385 13.71 14.79 -6.53
CA GLU A 385 14.37 13.54 -6.76
C GLU A 385 15.44 13.27 -5.69
N ARG A 386 16.34 14.23 -5.33
CA ARG A 386 17.38 14.10 -4.30
C ARG A 386 16.83 14.14 -2.86
N ALA A 387 15.76 14.85 -2.58
CA ALA A 387 15.16 14.87 -1.25
C ALA A 387 14.50 13.53 -0.92
N SER A 388 13.80 12.93 -1.86
CA SER A 388 13.14 11.66 -1.66
C SER A 388 14.11 10.50 -1.41
N ALA A 389 15.28 10.49 -2.04
CA ALA A 389 16.31 9.49 -1.74
C ALA A 389 16.73 9.53 -0.26
N GLU A 390 16.77 10.73 0.35
CA GLU A 390 17.00 10.85 1.78
C GLU A 390 15.81 10.33 2.61
N PHE A 391 14.58 10.56 2.16
CA PHE A 391 13.39 10.04 2.84
C PHE A 391 13.24 8.51 2.77
N GLN A 392 13.79 7.84 1.75
CA GLN A 392 13.80 6.38 1.66
C GLN A 392 14.55 5.74 2.82
N LYS A 393 15.58 6.39 3.36
CA LYS A 393 16.35 5.92 4.50
C LYS A 393 15.52 5.83 5.80
N ASN A 394 14.38 6.48 5.85
CA ASN A 394 13.48 6.54 7.00
C ASN A 394 12.57 5.30 7.13
N SER A 395 12.81 4.25 6.37
CA SER A 395 12.09 2.97 6.43
C SER A 395 13.03 1.81 6.16
N VAL A 396 13.10 0.85 7.07
CA VAL A 396 13.92 -0.36 6.91
C VAL A 396 13.50 -1.13 5.65
N PHE A 397 12.22 -1.42 5.53
CA PHE A 397 11.69 -2.14 4.37
C PHE A 397 11.79 -1.31 3.09
N GLY A 398 11.43 -0.02 3.13
CA GLY A 398 11.54 0.88 1.99
C GLY A 398 12.95 0.96 1.42
N LEU A 399 13.95 1.07 2.29
CA LEU A 399 15.36 1.08 1.89
C LEU A 399 15.80 -0.28 1.31
N SER A 400 15.32 -1.41 1.85
CA SER A 400 15.63 -2.73 1.31
C SER A 400 15.11 -2.92 -0.12
N MET A 401 13.92 -2.42 -0.40
CA MET A 401 13.32 -2.45 -1.74
C MET A 401 14.02 -1.50 -2.71
N ALA A 402 14.46 -0.32 -2.25
CA ALA A 402 15.27 0.59 -3.08
C ALA A 402 16.59 -0.06 -3.50
N TRP A 403 17.27 -0.74 -2.58
CA TRP A 403 18.47 -1.51 -2.90
C TRP A 403 18.17 -2.68 -3.84
N SER A 404 17.05 -3.37 -3.64
CA SER A 404 16.59 -4.45 -4.51
C SER A 404 16.34 -3.97 -5.94
N GLN A 405 15.61 -2.89 -6.09
CA GLN A 405 15.33 -2.25 -7.39
C GLN A 405 16.63 -1.89 -8.10
N ALA A 406 17.52 -1.16 -7.44
CA ALA A 406 18.76 -0.72 -8.04
C ALA A 406 19.66 -1.90 -8.49
N LEU A 407 19.85 -2.93 -7.65
CA LEU A 407 20.81 -3.99 -7.92
C LEU A 407 20.29 -5.11 -8.79
N ALA A 408 19.05 -5.55 -8.54
CA ALA A 408 18.51 -6.75 -9.18
C ALA A 408 17.71 -6.43 -10.44
N VAL A 409 16.96 -5.34 -10.45
CA VAL A 409 16.11 -4.95 -11.58
C VAL A 409 16.87 -4.07 -12.55
N GLU A 410 17.52 -2.99 -12.08
CA GLU A 410 18.14 -1.98 -12.93
C GLU A 410 19.62 -2.25 -13.22
N GLY A 411 20.25 -3.18 -12.47
CA GLY A 411 21.66 -3.52 -12.67
C GLY A 411 22.64 -2.45 -12.19
N ARG A 412 22.22 -1.53 -11.33
CA ARG A 412 23.06 -0.52 -10.70
C ARG A 412 23.95 -1.12 -9.61
N GLN A 413 24.88 -0.32 -9.09
CA GLN A 413 25.67 -0.71 -7.92
C GLN A 413 25.04 -0.24 -6.61
N SER A 414 24.25 0.85 -6.65
CA SER A 414 23.54 1.40 -5.50
C SER A 414 22.36 2.26 -5.97
N PRO A 415 21.38 2.57 -5.10
CA PRO A 415 20.32 3.53 -5.39
C PRO A 415 20.85 4.94 -5.76
N GLU A 416 22.00 5.33 -5.22
CA GLU A 416 22.59 6.65 -5.50
C GLU A 416 23.10 6.79 -6.95
N ASP A 417 23.24 5.71 -7.70
CA ASP A 417 23.72 5.79 -9.08
C ASP A 417 22.71 6.46 -10.00
N ASP A 418 21.42 6.19 -9.81
CA ASP A 418 20.36 6.87 -10.55
C ASP A 418 20.24 8.34 -10.13
N ILE A 419 20.41 8.62 -8.84
CA ILE A 419 20.44 10.00 -8.33
C ILE A 419 21.58 10.80 -8.97
N LYS A 420 22.77 10.22 -9.12
CA LYS A 420 23.89 10.84 -9.81
C LYS A 420 23.58 11.05 -11.30
N ALA A 421 22.93 10.07 -11.95
CA ALA A 421 22.55 10.18 -13.36
C ALA A 421 21.51 11.30 -13.55
N ILE A 422 20.45 11.34 -12.76
CA ILE A 422 19.41 12.36 -12.74
C ILE A 422 20.00 13.74 -12.49
N SER A 423 20.95 13.87 -11.57
CA SER A 423 21.57 15.17 -11.27
C SER A 423 22.29 15.79 -12.49
N ARG A 424 22.71 14.97 -13.46
CA ARG A 424 23.39 15.41 -14.68
C ARG A 424 22.41 15.72 -15.83
N VAL A 425 21.15 15.35 -15.70
CA VAL A 425 20.13 15.60 -16.74
C VAL A 425 19.97 17.11 -16.93
N SER A 426 20.04 17.55 -18.17
CA SER A 426 19.76 18.94 -18.57
C SER A 426 18.33 19.09 -19.10
N THR A 427 17.84 20.32 -19.13
CA THR A 427 16.56 20.65 -19.79
C THR A 427 16.56 20.22 -21.27
N ALA A 428 17.71 20.33 -21.94
CA ALA A 428 17.86 19.89 -23.32
C ALA A 428 17.68 18.37 -23.48
N ASP A 429 18.14 17.56 -22.51
CA ASP A 429 17.95 16.11 -22.50
C ASP A 429 16.49 15.74 -22.31
N VAL A 430 15.78 16.38 -21.35
CA VAL A 430 14.35 16.16 -21.14
C VAL A 430 13.56 16.52 -22.42
N ASN A 431 13.87 17.65 -23.02
CA ASN A 431 13.21 18.08 -24.25
C ASN A 431 13.53 17.16 -25.45
N ARG A 432 14.71 16.61 -25.52
CA ARG A 432 15.10 15.62 -26.53
C ARG A 432 14.33 14.33 -26.34
N VAL A 433 14.22 13.83 -25.12
CA VAL A 433 13.45 12.64 -24.77
C VAL A 433 11.96 12.85 -25.07
N ALA A 434 11.38 14.00 -24.72
CA ALA A 434 10.00 14.31 -25.06
C ALA A 434 9.74 14.25 -26.57
N ARG A 435 10.57 14.92 -27.39
CA ARG A 435 10.44 14.90 -28.84
C ARG A 435 10.62 13.51 -29.45
N ARG A 436 11.46 12.68 -28.85
CA ARG A 436 11.76 11.34 -29.38
C ARG A 436 10.73 10.30 -29.05
N TYR A 437 10.15 10.36 -27.83
CA TYR A 437 9.35 9.26 -27.29
C TYR A 437 7.87 9.58 -27.09
N LEU A 438 7.48 10.87 -26.94
CA LEU A 438 6.08 11.26 -26.90
C LEU A 438 5.52 11.40 -28.33
N ASP A 439 5.57 10.30 -29.08
CA ASP A 439 5.08 10.25 -30.47
C ASP A 439 3.56 10.12 -30.49
N LEU A 440 2.88 11.25 -30.68
CA LEU A 440 1.42 11.34 -30.68
C LEU A 440 0.76 10.70 -31.91
N GLU A 441 1.52 10.43 -32.97
CA GLU A 441 1.00 9.78 -34.18
C GLU A 441 0.99 8.25 -34.05
N HIS A 442 1.90 7.71 -33.24
CA HIS A 442 2.00 6.26 -32.97
C HIS A 442 1.62 5.90 -31.51
N ALA A 443 0.90 6.78 -30.82
CA ALA A 443 0.41 6.51 -29.48
C ALA A 443 -0.76 5.52 -29.49
N VAL A 444 -0.86 4.70 -28.41
CA VAL A 444 -2.07 3.93 -28.12
C VAL A 444 -2.96 4.77 -27.22
N VAL A 445 -4.21 4.94 -27.64
CA VAL A 445 -5.23 5.61 -26.83
C VAL A 445 -6.07 4.55 -26.12
N ALA A 446 -6.34 4.74 -24.85
CA ALA A 446 -7.20 3.83 -24.10
C ALA A 446 -8.24 4.61 -23.28
N VAL A 447 -9.48 4.12 -23.26
CA VAL A 447 -10.62 4.75 -22.59
C VAL A 447 -11.38 3.72 -21.78
N LEU A 448 -11.47 3.96 -20.49
CA LEU A 448 -12.33 3.22 -19.57
C LEU A 448 -13.53 4.10 -19.26
N THR A 449 -14.71 3.71 -19.75
CA THR A 449 -15.91 4.53 -19.64
C THR A 449 -16.76 4.04 -18.46
N PRO A 450 -17.20 4.92 -17.55
CA PRO A 450 -18.03 4.56 -16.40
C PRO A 450 -19.48 4.28 -16.82
N GLU A 451 -19.71 3.08 -17.29
CA GLU A 451 -21.01 2.53 -17.66
C GLU A 451 -21.12 1.12 -17.08
N ALA A 452 -22.32 0.68 -16.70
CA ALA A 452 -22.53 -0.69 -16.27
C ALA A 452 -22.04 -1.65 -17.36
N SER A 453 -21.13 -2.54 -17.04
CA SER A 453 -20.49 -3.43 -18.03
C SER A 453 -21.46 -4.50 -18.57
N GLY A 454 -22.49 -4.83 -17.80
CA GLY A 454 -23.55 -5.78 -18.16
C GLY A 454 -23.09 -7.23 -18.38
N LYS A 455 -21.78 -7.47 -18.38
CA LYS A 455 -21.19 -8.82 -18.55
C LYS A 455 -19.93 -8.94 -17.73
N PRO A 456 -19.72 -10.06 -17.01
CA PRO A 456 -18.45 -10.35 -16.38
C PRO A 456 -17.33 -10.40 -17.43
N ALA A 457 -16.12 -10.04 -17.03
CA ALA A 457 -14.96 -10.02 -17.93
C ALA A 457 -14.61 -11.40 -18.52
N SER A 458 -15.06 -12.50 -17.89
CA SER A 458 -15.05 -13.84 -18.47
C SER A 458 -16.40 -14.53 -18.22
N SER A 459 -16.94 -15.22 -19.26
CA SER A 459 -18.20 -15.95 -19.18
C SER A 459 -18.10 -17.33 -18.53
N LYS A 460 -16.94 -17.69 -18.00
CA LYS A 460 -16.71 -18.97 -17.33
C LYS A 460 -16.16 -18.70 -15.93
N GLY A 461 -17.04 -18.69 -14.94
CA GLY A 461 -16.64 -18.93 -13.57
C GLY A 461 -15.86 -20.24 -13.50
N TYR A 462 -14.82 -20.29 -12.69
CA TYR A 462 -14.07 -21.52 -12.46
C TYR A 462 -14.98 -22.54 -11.76
N MET A 463 -15.43 -23.54 -12.49
CA MET A 463 -16.13 -24.71 -11.93
C MET A 463 -15.14 -25.83 -11.69
N GLY A 464 -14.17 -25.60 -10.80
CA GLY A 464 -13.26 -26.64 -10.34
C GLY A 464 -13.91 -27.48 -9.25
N ASN A 465 -14.43 -28.65 -9.60
CA ASN A 465 -14.75 -29.71 -8.64
C ASN A 465 -13.46 -30.43 -8.21
N GLU A 466 -12.49 -29.70 -7.67
CA GLU A 466 -11.28 -30.31 -7.17
C GLU A 466 -11.51 -30.88 -5.77
N LYS A 467 -11.37 -32.21 -5.65
CA LYS A 467 -11.39 -32.92 -4.37
C LYS A 467 -10.04 -32.72 -3.68
N PHE A 468 -9.95 -31.74 -2.79
CA PHE A 468 -8.79 -31.57 -1.93
C PHE A 468 -8.79 -32.64 -0.84
N ALA A 469 -7.74 -33.45 -0.80
CA ALA A 469 -7.52 -34.37 0.33
C ALA A 469 -7.18 -33.51 1.56
N LEU A 470 -8.00 -33.59 2.59
CA LEU A 470 -7.80 -32.94 3.87
C LEU A 470 -6.44 -33.34 4.48
N PRO A 471 -5.50 -32.43 4.69
CA PRO A 471 -4.34 -32.73 5.50
C PRO A 471 -4.82 -33.06 6.93
N GLN A 472 -4.43 -34.21 7.45
CA GLN A 472 -4.70 -34.54 8.85
C GLN A 472 -4.02 -33.52 9.75
N ASN A 473 -4.65 -33.17 10.88
CA ASN A 473 -4.05 -32.38 11.96
C ASN A 473 -2.80 -33.12 12.46
N ARG A 474 -1.64 -32.82 11.89
CA ARG A 474 -0.35 -33.28 12.41
C ARG A 474 0.21 -32.18 13.27
N ASN A 475 0.59 -32.47 14.50
CA ASN A 475 1.44 -31.61 15.28
C ASN A 475 2.73 -31.36 14.46
N VAL A 476 2.95 -30.11 14.04
CA VAL A 476 4.13 -29.74 13.26
C VAL A 476 5.30 -29.64 14.23
N VAL A 477 6.30 -30.51 14.05
CA VAL A 477 7.55 -30.45 14.82
C VAL A 477 8.50 -29.52 14.08
N LEU A 478 8.88 -28.42 14.72
CA LEU A 478 9.81 -27.45 14.14
C LEU A 478 11.24 -27.98 14.14
N PRO A 479 12.05 -27.65 13.09
CA PRO A 479 13.48 -27.92 13.11
C PRO A 479 14.16 -27.25 14.32
N GLU A 480 15.21 -27.85 14.83
CA GLU A 480 15.92 -27.37 16.03
C GLU A 480 16.40 -25.92 15.90
N TRP A 481 16.94 -25.54 14.73
CA TRP A 481 17.39 -24.17 14.46
C TRP A 481 16.27 -23.12 14.56
N ALA A 482 15.04 -23.49 14.23
CA ALA A 482 13.86 -22.62 14.36
C ALA A 482 13.28 -22.70 15.77
N SER A 483 13.07 -23.90 16.31
CA SER A 483 12.45 -24.08 17.61
C SER A 483 13.24 -23.44 18.74
N THR A 484 14.56 -23.48 18.70
CA THR A 484 15.43 -22.83 19.71
C THR A 484 15.31 -21.32 19.69
N ALA A 485 15.29 -20.71 18.47
CA ALA A 485 15.16 -19.27 18.32
C ALA A 485 13.75 -18.76 18.70
N LEU A 486 12.71 -19.55 18.44
CA LEU A 486 11.31 -19.16 18.58
C LEU A 486 10.71 -19.44 19.95
N LYS A 487 11.32 -20.35 20.76
CA LYS A 487 10.81 -20.75 22.07
C LYS A 487 10.64 -19.62 23.09
N ARG A 488 11.37 -18.52 22.94
CA ARG A 488 11.38 -17.45 23.93
C ARG A 488 10.46 -16.32 23.51
N LEU A 489 9.26 -16.28 24.05
CA LEU A 489 8.43 -15.07 23.99
C LEU A 489 9.00 -14.05 25.00
N SER A 490 9.28 -12.86 24.51
CA SER A 490 9.68 -11.72 25.33
C SER A 490 8.99 -10.46 24.81
N ILE A 491 8.70 -9.56 25.73
CA ILE A 491 8.19 -8.24 25.35
C ILE A 491 9.35 -7.47 24.71
N PRO A 492 9.20 -7.00 23.44
CA PRO A 492 10.26 -6.25 22.80
C PRO A 492 10.47 -4.91 23.50
N PRO A 493 11.73 -4.47 23.72
CA PRO A 493 11.98 -3.12 24.23
C PRO A 493 11.59 -2.10 23.18
N SER A 494 10.88 -1.04 23.57
CA SER A 494 10.70 0.12 22.69
C SER A 494 11.96 0.98 22.68
N THR A 495 12.35 1.45 21.50
CA THR A 495 13.45 2.40 21.31
C THR A 495 12.97 3.84 21.28
N LEU A 496 11.65 4.06 21.30
CA LEU A 496 11.04 5.37 21.21
C LEU A 496 11.09 6.15 22.53
N ASN A 497 11.48 7.40 22.44
CA ASN A 497 11.52 8.32 23.58
C ASN A 497 10.95 9.71 23.19
N PRO A 498 9.62 9.80 22.91
CA PRO A 498 9.01 11.05 22.50
C PRO A 498 8.94 12.07 23.62
N VAL A 499 9.24 13.31 23.31
CA VAL A 499 8.99 14.46 24.19
C VAL A 499 7.62 15.03 23.89
N VAL A 500 6.75 15.08 24.91
CA VAL A 500 5.37 15.57 24.78
C VAL A 500 5.25 16.93 25.47
N LYS A 501 4.65 17.90 24.77
CA LYS A 501 4.34 19.21 25.30
C LYS A 501 2.94 19.68 24.91
N MET A 502 2.28 20.39 25.80
CA MET A 502 1.07 21.16 25.47
C MET A 502 1.49 22.61 25.23
N LEU A 503 1.22 23.11 24.03
CA LEU A 503 1.45 24.52 23.73
C LEU A 503 0.39 25.42 24.38
N PRO A 504 0.68 26.71 24.57
CA PRO A 504 -0.27 27.63 25.23
C PRO A 504 -1.65 27.71 24.59
N ASN A 505 -1.76 27.45 23.30
CA ASN A 505 -3.02 27.44 22.55
C ASN A 505 -3.74 26.09 22.52
N GLY A 506 -3.23 25.08 23.25
CA GLY A 506 -3.85 23.78 23.39
C GLY A 506 -3.35 22.69 22.40
N ILE A 507 -2.45 23.01 21.49
CA ILE A 507 -1.84 22.00 20.61
C ILE A 507 -1.03 20.99 21.43
N LYS A 508 -1.29 19.69 21.24
CA LYS A 508 -0.46 18.61 21.75
C LYS A 508 0.70 18.38 20.77
N LEU A 509 1.91 18.81 21.15
CA LEU A 509 3.12 18.60 20.39
C LEU A 509 3.86 17.36 20.89
N ILE A 510 4.19 16.44 19.97
CA ILE A 510 4.98 15.23 20.23
C ILE A 510 6.22 15.31 19.34
N VAL A 511 7.40 15.23 19.92
CA VAL A 511 8.67 15.29 19.16
C VAL A 511 9.44 14.00 19.38
N GLN A 512 9.76 13.31 18.30
CA GLN A 512 10.63 12.13 18.28
C GLN A 512 11.88 12.44 17.46
N PRO A 513 13.02 12.73 18.13
CA PRO A 513 14.29 12.94 17.43
C PRO A 513 14.81 11.64 16.81
N GLU A 514 15.20 11.72 15.52
CA GLU A 514 15.81 10.62 14.78
C GLU A 514 16.89 11.17 13.84
N SER A 515 18.06 10.55 13.81
CA SER A 515 19.22 11.07 13.03
C SER A 515 19.62 10.17 11.85
N ILE A 516 18.73 9.32 11.39
CA ILE A 516 18.98 8.35 10.30
C ILE A 516 19.26 9.06 8.97
N SER A 517 18.56 10.16 8.71
CA SER A 517 18.73 10.98 7.50
C SER A 517 18.60 12.46 7.83
N PRO A 518 19.08 13.37 6.95
CA PRO A 518 18.96 14.82 7.14
C PRO A 518 17.55 15.31 6.78
N THR A 519 16.51 14.65 7.30
CA THR A 519 15.10 14.95 7.00
C THR A 519 14.31 15.20 8.28
N VAL A 520 13.26 16.01 8.16
CA VAL A 520 12.24 16.21 9.19
C VAL A 520 10.86 16.03 8.56
N SER A 521 10.00 15.29 9.26
CA SER A 521 8.59 15.19 8.91
C SER A 521 7.73 15.77 10.03
N VAL A 522 6.69 16.48 9.64
CA VAL A 522 5.61 16.91 10.53
C VAL A 522 4.36 16.17 10.11
N TYR A 523 3.69 15.56 11.04
CA TYR A 523 2.36 14.98 10.86
C TYR A 523 1.42 15.62 11.86
N GLY A 524 0.27 16.05 11.40
CA GLY A 524 -0.72 16.65 12.28
C GLY A 524 -2.11 16.09 12.03
N HIS A 525 -2.92 16.12 13.07
CA HIS A 525 -4.31 15.73 13.03
C HIS A 525 -5.13 16.70 13.87
N VAL A 526 -6.13 17.30 13.28
CA VAL A 526 -7.16 18.05 13.98
C VAL A 526 -8.29 17.09 14.30
N LYS A 527 -8.46 16.74 15.57
CA LYS A 527 -9.60 15.89 15.99
C LYS A 527 -10.89 16.56 15.55
N ASN A 528 -11.62 15.87 14.70
CA ASN A 528 -12.89 16.31 14.13
C ASN A 528 -13.82 15.12 13.93
N ASN A 529 -15.06 15.40 13.63
CA ASN A 529 -16.02 14.40 13.21
C ASN A 529 -17.00 15.04 12.22
N SER A 530 -16.74 14.86 10.92
CA SER A 530 -17.56 15.45 9.86
C SER A 530 -19.03 15.02 9.96
N TYR A 531 -19.32 13.82 10.42
CA TYR A 531 -20.71 13.35 10.62
C TYR A 531 -21.48 14.13 11.71
N LEU A 532 -20.78 14.70 12.68
CA LEU A 532 -21.37 15.49 13.77
C LEU A 532 -21.28 17.01 13.54
N GLN A 533 -20.29 17.45 12.77
CA GLN A 533 -19.99 18.87 12.56
C GLN A 533 -20.56 19.41 11.25
N THR A 534 -20.92 18.54 10.31
CA THR A 534 -21.59 18.96 9.07
C THR A 534 -23.08 19.21 9.33
N PRO A 535 -23.61 20.39 9.02
CA PRO A 535 -25.03 20.64 9.11
C PRO A 535 -25.83 19.74 8.16
N PRO A 536 -27.03 19.26 8.53
CA PRO A 536 -27.87 18.46 7.66
C PRO A 536 -28.12 19.12 6.31
N GLY A 537 -27.94 18.33 5.21
CA GLY A 537 -28.08 18.82 3.83
C GLY A 537 -26.85 19.54 3.29
N LYS A 538 -25.75 19.58 4.05
CA LYS A 538 -24.46 20.15 3.65
C LYS A 538 -23.35 19.08 3.54
N GLU A 539 -23.73 17.82 3.48
CA GLU A 539 -22.79 16.70 3.34
C GLU A 539 -21.94 16.87 2.08
N GLY A 540 -20.62 16.68 2.24
CA GLY A 540 -19.58 16.95 1.22
C GLY A 540 -18.93 18.33 1.35
N VAL A 541 -19.26 19.11 2.39
CA VAL A 541 -18.59 20.39 2.67
C VAL A 541 -17.12 20.20 3.02
N ASP A 542 -16.80 19.12 3.74
CA ASP A 542 -15.45 18.69 4.07
C ASP A 542 -14.62 18.39 2.80
N GLU A 543 -15.19 17.64 1.86
CA GLU A 543 -14.54 17.32 0.59
C GLU A 543 -14.29 18.58 -0.26
N VAL A 544 -15.22 19.52 -0.27
CA VAL A 544 -15.04 20.80 -0.99
C VAL A 544 -13.97 21.65 -0.31
N LEU A 545 -13.90 21.67 1.02
CA LEU A 545 -12.84 22.35 1.76
C LEU A 545 -11.47 21.77 1.42
N ASP A 546 -11.34 20.45 1.45
CA ASP A 546 -10.07 19.76 1.17
C ASP A 546 -9.56 20.10 -0.23
N GLY A 547 -10.44 20.11 -1.24
CA GLY A 547 -10.04 20.51 -2.61
C GLY A 547 -9.66 21.98 -2.74
N LEU A 548 -10.11 22.83 -1.85
CA LEU A 548 -9.79 24.26 -1.92
C LEU A 548 -8.42 24.62 -1.35
N TYR A 549 -7.81 23.80 -0.53
CA TYR A 549 -6.43 24.03 -0.04
C TYR A 549 -5.38 24.06 -1.18
N GLU A 550 -5.66 23.44 -2.30
CA GLU A 550 -4.79 23.45 -3.49
C GLU A 550 -4.65 24.84 -4.14
N TYR A 551 -5.55 25.77 -3.82
CA TYR A 551 -5.59 27.10 -4.47
C TYR A 551 -4.76 28.15 -3.76
N GLY A 552 -3.87 27.74 -2.85
CA GLY A 552 -2.89 28.61 -2.18
C GLY A 552 -3.43 29.26 -0.91
N THR A 553 -2.74 30.32 -0.50
CA THR A 553 -3.01 31.01 0.76
C THR A 553 -3.50 32.44 0.51
N LYS A 554 -3.93 33.13 1.57
CA LYS A 554 -4.26 34.57 1.50
C LYS A 554 -3.08 35.44 1.10
N THR A 555 -1.84 34.95 1.32
CA THR A 555 -0.60 35.68 1.04
C THR A 555 0.09 35.21 -0.26
N LEU A 556 -0.08 33.96 -0.63
CA LEU A 556 0.58 33.33 -1.78
C LEU A 556 -0.45 32.67 -2.69
N ASN A 557 -0.60 33.13 -3.92
CA ASN A 557 -1.46 32.39 -4.87
C ASN A 557 -0.89 31.01 -5.16
N ARG A 558 -1.73 30.12 -5.74
CA ARG A 558 -1.39 28.72 -5.99
C ARG A 558 -0.02 28.50 -6.61
N LYS A 559 0.30 29.25 -7.68
CA LYS A 559 1.58 29.08 -8.40
C LYS A 559 2.78 29.53 -7.56
N VAL A 560 2.65 30.64 -6.86
CA VAL A 560 3.73 31.16 -5.99
C VAL A 560 3.92 30.26 -4.79
N TYR A 561 2.84 29.75 -4.21
CA TYR A 561 2.88 28.80 -3.11
C TYR A 561 3.57 27.49 -3.52
N GLN A 562 3.16 26.88 -4.65
CA GLN A 562 3.77 25.65 -5.14
C GLN A 562 5.26 25.86 -5.49
N LYS A 563 5.58 26.98 -6.14
CA LYS A 563 6.98 27.30 -6.42
C LYS A 563 7.83 27.41 -5.15
N ALA A 564 7.28 27.99 -4.08
CA ALA A 564 7.98 28.06 -2.79
C ALA A 564 8.21 26.67 -2.14
N LEU A 565 7.30 25.71 -2.36
CA LEU A 565 7.50 24.32 -1.94
C LEU A 565 8.57 23.64 -2.80
N ASP A 566 8.53 23.82 -4.12
CA ASP A 566 9.47 23.23 -5.07
C ASP A 566 10.91 23.73 -4.84
N GLU A 567 11.08 25.00 -4.44
CA GLU A 567 12.39 25.59 -4.12
C GLU A 567 13.10 24.90 -2.96
N ILE A 568 12.35 24.36 -2.01
CA ILE A 568 12.89 23.65 -0.84
C ILE A 568 12.66 22.13 -0.91
N ALA A 569 12.17 21.62 -2.03
CA ALA A 569 11.79 20.21 -2.22
C ALA A 569 10.88 19.69 -1.09
N ALA A 570 9.93 20.50 -0.65
CA ALA A 570 8.97 20.13 0.38
C ALA A 570 7.74 19.46 -0.23
N THR A 571 7.26 18.43 0.44
CA THR A 571 5.95 17.83 0.16
C THR A 571 5.01 18.19 1.29
N VAL A 572 3.88 18.82 0.97
CA VAL A 572 2.86 19.24 1.92
C VAL A 572 1.51 18.64 1.56
N SER A 573 0.78 18.19 2.57
CA SER A 573 -0.63 17.85 2.50
C SER A 573 -1.37 18.66 3.55
N VAL A 574 -2.51 19.24 3.21
CA VAL A 574 -3.28 20.11 4.10
C VAL A 574 -4.72 19.60 4.20
N GLY A 575 -5.31 19.72 5.35
CA GLY A 575 -6.65 19.28 5.72
C GLY A 575 -6.75 19.08 7.21
N THR A 576 -7.75 18.36 7.69
CA THR A 576 -7.81 17.94 9.10
C THR A 576 -6.70 16.96 9.45
N ASP A 577 -6.25 16.17 8.48
CA ASP A 577 -4.96 15.48 8.49
C ASP A 577 -3.99 16.27 7.62
N PHE A 578 -2.86 16.67 8.18
CA PHE A 578 -1.86 17.44 7.45
C PHE A 578 -0.45 16.88 7.66
N SER A 579 0.41 17.12 6.68
CA SER A 579 1.79 16.69 6.77
C SER A 579 2.75 17.59 6.01
N LEU A 580 4.00 17.58 6.45
CA LEU A 580 5.13 18.20 5.77
C LEU A 580 6.28 17.19 5.77
N LYS A 581 6.92 17.02 4.63
CA LYS A 581 8.21 16.35 4.50
C LYS A 581 9.21 17.32 3.91
N VAL A 582 10.35 17.52 4.57
CA VAL A 582 11.34 18.51 4.15
C VAL A 582 12.73 18.12 4.66
N LEU A 583 13.77 18.55 3.97
CA LEU A 583 15.15 18.44 4.47
C LEU A 583 15.34 19.32 5.70
N THR A 584 16.16 18.87 6.64
CA THR A 584 16.36 19.53 7.95
C THR A 584 16.72 21.03 7.84
N ASN A 585 17.54 21.40 6.85
CA ASN A 585 17.94 22.79 6.63
C ASN A 585 16.80 23.72 6.16
N HIS A 586 15.69 23.15 5.70
CA HIS A 586 14.50 23.89 5.28
C HIS A 586 13.32 23.74 6.23
N PHE A 587 13.54 23.16 7.43
CA PHE A 587 12.45 22.85 8.37
C PHE A 587 11.63 24.10 8.76
N ASP A 588 12.28 25.22 9.12
CA ASP A 588 11.58 26.47 9.49
C ASP A 588 10.71 26.98 8.33
N ARG A 589 11.25 27.03 7.10
CA ARG A 589 10.52 27.48 5.92
C ARG A 589 9.38 26.53 5.56
N GLY A 590 9.59 25.21 5.65
CA GLY A 590 8.55 24.21 5.40
C GLY A 590 7.39 24.36 6.36
N VAL A 591 7.66 24.51 7.66
CA VAL A 591 6.59 24.72 8.68
C VAL A 591 5.87 26.05 8.46
N GLN A 592 6.58 27.11 8.03
CA GLN A 592 5.96 28.37 7.67
C GLN A 592 4.92 28.20 6.55
N LEU A 593 5.31 27.52 5.47
CA LEU A 593 4.41 27.29 4.33
C LEU A 593 3.22 26.40 4.70
N LEU A 594 3.45 25.32 5.46
CA LEU A 594 2.39 24.46 5.98
C LEU A 594 1.39 25.26 6.84
N ALA A 595 1.90 26.03 7.80
CA ALA A 595 1.06 26.82 8.69
C ALA A 595 0.29 27.90 7.93
N ASP A 596 0.89 28.57 6.96
CA ASP A 596 0.20 29.58 6.16
C ASP A 596 -0.95 28.97 5.35
N ASN A 597 -0.77 27.77 4.75
CA ASN A 597 -1.85 27.13 4.02
C ASN A 597 -2.96 26.60 4.96
N LEU A 598 -2.58 26.04 6.09
CA LEU A 598 -3.55 25.46 7.04
C LEU A 598 -4.38 26.56 7.73
N LEU A 599 -3.73 27.68 8.13
CA LEU A 599 -4.35 28.73 8.94
C LEU A 599 -4.92 29.87 8.11
N ASN A 600 -4.41 30.10 6.92
CA ASN A 600 -4.77 31.21 6.03
C ASN A 600 -5.09 30.73 4.61
N PRO A 601 -5.87 29.65 4.39
CA PRO A 601 -6.19 29.20 3.04
C PRO A 601 -6.93 30.31 2.26
N ALA A 602 -6.68 30.37 0.96
CA ALA A 602 -7.27 31.41 0.11
C ALA A 602 -8.80 31.23 -0.07
N LEU A 603 -9.27 30.00 -0.22
CA LEU A 603 -10.65 29.60 -0.44
C LEU A 603 -11.38 30.50 -1.48
N PRO A 604 -10.86 30.67 -2.71
CA PRO A 604 -11.40 31.64 -3.67
C PRO A 604 -12.72 31.16 -4.25
N ASP A 605 -13.71 32.07 -4.40
CA ASP A 605 -15.06 31.75 -4.89
C ASP A 605 -15.06 31.20 -6.33
N ALA A 606 -14.09 31.57 -7.15
CA ALA A 606 -13.93 31.00 -8.50
C ALA A 606 -13.53 29.52 -8.44
N ALA A 607 -12.59 29.17 -7.57
CA ALA A 607 -12.16 27.79 -7.37
C ALA A 607 -13.27 26.95 -6.68
N PHE A 608 -14.02 27.54 -5.77
CA PHE A 608 -15.15 26.87 -5.13
C PHE A 608 -16.13 26.29 -6.17
N LYS A 609 -16.47 27.03 -7.22
CA LYS A 609 -17.38 26.54 -8.28
C LYS A 609 -16.81 25.31 -8.98
N ILE A 610 -15.49 25.29 -9.24
CA ILE A 610 -14.80 24.17 -9.89
C ILE A 610 -14.81 22.96 -8.95
N VAL A 611 -14.27 23.11 -7.75
CA VAL A 611 -14.16 22.05 -6.76
C VAL A 611 -15.52 21.45 -6.40
N ARG A 612 -16.52 22.30 -6.15
CA ARG A 612 -17.89 21.85 -5.89
C ARG A 612 -18.45 20.99 -7.04
N ASN A 613 -18.19 21.38 -8.29
CA ASN A 613 -18.65 20.60 -9.45
C ASN A 613 -17.92 19.27 -9.55
N GLN A 614 -16.61 19.23 -9.27
CA GLN A 614 -15.83 18.00 -9.21
C GLN A 614 -16.36 17.06 -8.11
N VAL A 615 -16.52 17.55 -6.86
CA VAL A 615 -17.07 16.76 -5.75
C VAL A 615 -18.49 16.28 -6.06
N LYS A 616 -19.34 17.13 -6.65
CA LYS A 616 -20.68 16.73 -7.10
C LYS A 616 -20.63 15.59 -8.12
N ALA A 617 -19.71 15.66 -9.08
CA ALA A 617 -19.57 14.61 -10.10
C ALA A 617 -19.08 13.29 -9.49
N VAL A 618 -18.15 13.36 -8.54
CA VAL A 618 -17.67 12.19 -7.79
C VAL A 618 -18.82 11.60 -6.94
N ALA A 619 -19.59 12.43 -6.24
CA ALA A 619 -20.74 11.96 -5.47
C ALA A 619 -21.77 11.23 -6.34
N ALA A 620 -22.02 11.71 -7.58
CA ALA A 620 -22.90 11.04 -8.54
C ALA A 620 -22.35 9.67 -8.99
N GLY A 621 -21.04 9.56 -9.17
CA GLY A 621 -20.39 8.28 -9.48
C GLY A 621 -20.53 7.26 -8.33
N ARG A 622 -20.36 7.73 -7.08
CA ARG A 622 -20.49 6.88 -5.88
C ARG A 622 -21.89 6.29 -5.69
N GLU A 623 -22.94 6.95 -6.14
CA GLU A 623 -24.30 6.42 -6.09
C GLU A 623 -24.51 5.19 -6.97
N GLN A 624 -23.54 4.87 -7.84
CA GLN A 624 -23.62 3.78 -8.79
C GLN A 624 -22.45 2.79 -8.69
N SER A 625 -21.48 3.07 -7.82
CA SER A 625 -20.34 2.18 -7.58
C SER A 625 -20.75 1.04 -6.66
N PRO A 626 -20.69 -0.23 -7.10
CA PRO A 626 -21.02 -1.37 -6.26
C PRO A 626 -20.24 -1.40 -4.95
N ASP A 627 -18.93 -1.14 -4.97
CA ASP A 627 -18.09 -1.04 -3.76
C ASP A 627 -18.63 -0.04 -2.74
N VAL A 628 -19.03 1.16 -3.21
CA VAL A 628 -19.60 2.19 -2.32
C VAL A 628 -20.97 1.78 -1.81
N LEU A 629 -21.78 1.18 -2.65
CA LEU A 629 -23.09 0.67 -2.29
C LEU A 629 -22.99 -0.47 -1.26
N THR A 630 -22.01 -1.34 -1.40
CA THR A 630 -21.74 -2.43 -0.45
C THR A 630 -21.36 -1.89 0.92
N HIS A 631 -20.48 -0.90 1.00
CA HIS A 631 -20.14 -0.25 2.27
C HIS A 631 -21.31 0.52 2.90
N ARG A 632 -22.13 1.18 2.07
CA ARG A 632 -23.35 1.86 2.56
C ARG A 632 -24.37 0.85 3.04
N ALA A 633 -24.58 -0.24 2.32
CA ALA A 633 -25.47 -1.33 2.71
C ALA A 633 -25.05 -1.94 4.04
N LEU A 634 -23.76 -2.21 4.22
CA LEU A 634 -23.21 -2.71 5.49
C LEU A 634 -23.50 -1.76 6.65
N LYS A 635 -23.14 -0.48 6.50
CA LYS A 635 -23.43 0.52 7.55
C LYS A 635 -24.94 0.63 7.85
N THR A 636 -25.76 0.65 6.81
CA THR A 636 -27.22 0.75 6.96
C THR A 636 -27.81 -0.47 7.68
N ALA A 637 -27.25 -1.65 7.45
CA ALA A 637 -27.71 -2.88 8.10
C ALA A 637 -27.21 -3.03 9.55
N LEU A 638 -26.02 -2.46 9.86
CA LEU A 638 -25.43 -2.53 11.19
C LEU A 638 -25.92 -1.45 12.14
N LEU A 639 -26.29 -0.27 11.65
CA LEU A 639 -26.47 0.92 12.46
C LEU A 639 -27.95 1.33 12.55
N PRO A 640 -28.36 2.01 13.64
CA PRO A 640 -29.69 2.61 13.75
C PRO A 640 -29.97 3.61 12.61
N ARG A 641 -31.21 3.71 12.15
CA ARG A 641 -31.59 4.59 11.03
C ARG A 641 -31.23 6.07 11.21
N ASN A 642 -31.12 6.53 12.46
CA ASN A 642 -30.73 7.90 12.79
C ASN A 642 -29.25 8.04 13.17
N ASP A 643 -28.41 7.06 12.87
CA ASP A 643 -26.98 7.16 13.14
C ASP A 643 -26.34 8.25 12.27
N PRO A 644 -25.56 9.18 12.85
CA PRO A 644 -24.93 10.26 12.09
C PRO A 644 -24.08 9.79 10.91
N THR A 645 -23.45 8.62 11.04
CA THR A 645 -22.55 8.08 10.00
C THR A 645 -23.28 7.52 8.78
N LEU A 646 -24.59 7.54 8.75
CA LEU A 646 -25.42 7.19 7.60
C LEU A 646 -25.73 8.41 6.69
N HIS A 647 -25.25 9.60 7.05
CA HIS A 647 -25.34 10.78 6.22
C HIS A 647 -24.08 10.91 5.37
N TRP A 648 -24.22 10.81 4.07
CA TRP A 648 -23.13 10.94 3.11
C TRP A 648 -23.42 11.97 2.03
N ALA A 649 -22.35 12.47 1.43
CA ALA A 649 -22.43 13.41 0.32
C ALA A 649 -23.23 12.82 -0.85
N THR A 650 -24.15 13.60 -1.38
CA THR A 650 -24.94 13.32 -2.58
C THR A 650 -24.76 14.44 -3.59
N PRO A 651 -25.07 14.25 -4.88
CA PRO A 651 -25.06 15.34 -5.85
C PRO A 651 -25.94 16.53 -5.45
N LYS A 652 -27.03 16.26 -4.72
CA LYS A 652 -27.96 17.28 -4.22
C LYS A 652 -27.37 18.09 -3.07
N THR A 653 -26.80 17.44 -2.06
CA THR A 653 -26.22 18.13 -0.90
C THR A 653 -25.01 18.95 -1.31
N VAL A 654 -24.13 18.39 -2.16
CA VAL A 654 -22.97 19.12 -2.68
C VAL A 654 -23.38 20.31 -3.56
N ALA A 655 -24.43 20.18 -4.40
CA ALA A 655 -24.91 21.29 -5.23
C ALA A 655 -25.49 22.46 -4.40
N ALA A 656 -26.00 22.17 -3.18
CA ALA A 656 -26.56 23.16 -2.26
C ALA A 656 -25.49 23.91 -1.44
N LEU A 657 -24.21 23.55 -1.55
CA LEU A 657 -23.12 24.22 -0.84
C LEU A 657 -22.85 25.62 -1.38
N THR A 658 -22.51 26.50 -0.48
CA THR A 658 -22.09 27.88 -0.75
C THR A 658 -20.66 28.12 -0.25
N PRO A 659 -19.94 29.15 -0.71
CA PRO A 659 -18.63 29.51 -0.17
C PRO A 659 -18.66 29.78 1.33
N GLU A 660 -19.79 30.32 1.83
CA GLU A 660 -19.97 30.59 3.27
C GLU A 660 -20.07 29.28 4.08
N ASP A 661 -20.78 28.27 3.58
CA ASP A 661 -20.84 26.94 4.23
C ASP A 661 -19.42 26.36 4.45
N VAL A 662 -18.55 26.49 3.44
CA VAL A 662 -17.16 26.02 3.53
C VAL A 662 -16.35 26.81 4.57
N ARG A 663 -16.49 28.15 4.57
CA ARG A 663 -15.78 29.01 5.55
C ARG A 663 -16.28 28.74 6.98
N ASN A 664 -17.57 28.53 7.16
CA ASN A 664 -18.16 28.19 8.45
C ASN A 664 -17.70 26.81 8.93
N TYR A 665 -17.70 25.82 8.04
CA TYR A 665 -17.17 24.49 8.35
C TYR A 665 -15.69 24.54 8.72
N TYR A 666 -14.85 25.21 7.92
CA TYR A 666 -13.43 25.45 8.24
C TYR A 666 -13.28 26.04 9.65
N SER A 667 -14.02 27.08 9.97
CA SER A 667 -13.93 27.76 11.27
C SER A 667 -14.37 26.87 12.44
N SER A 668 -15.27 25.91 12.19
CA SER A 668 -15.80 25.00 13.22
C SER A 668 -14.86 23.82 13.49
N VAL A 669 -14.15 23.33 12.48
CA VAL A 669 -13.31 22.14 12.61
C VAL A 669 -11.85 22.48 12.87
N MET A 670 -11.32 23.59 12.30
CA MET A 670 -9.91 23.93 12.41
C MET A 670 -9.61 24.63 13.75
N ARG A 671 -9.11 23.85 14.72
CA ARG A 671 -8.94 24.29 16.13
C ARG A 671 -7.61 23.83 16.70
N PRO A 672 -6.82 24.71 17.33
CA PRO A 672 -5.56 24.31 17.95
C PRO A 672 -5.76 23.38 19.16
N ASP A 673 -6.81 23.57 19.95
CA ASP A 673 -7.11 22.81 21.18
C ASP A 673 -7.67 21.39 20.92
N GLU A 674 -7.86 21.01 19.65
CA GLU A 674 -8.12 19.65 19.18
C GLU A 674 -6.98 19.11 18.28
N THR A 675 -5.85 19.84 18.19
CA THR A 675 -4.78 19.51 17.27
C THR A 675 -3.65 18.75 17.96
N ILE A 676 -3.23 17.67 17.30
CA ILE A 676 -2.02 16.90 17.63
C ILE A 676 -1.02 17.15 16.53
N ILE A 677 0.21 17.51 16.87
CA ILE A 677 1.34 17.64 15.94
C ILE A 677 2.45 16.70 16.38
N VAL A 678 2.91 15.85 15.48
CA VAL A 678 4.08 15.00 15.66
C VAL A 678 5.20 15.52 14.76
N VAL A 679 6.34 15.86 15.34
CA VAL A 679 7.56 16.19 14.60
C VAL A 679 8.56 15.06 14.80
N ILE A 680 9.02 14.46 13.70
CA ILE A 680 9.93 13.32 13.74
C ILE A 680 11.05 13.49 12.71
N GLY A 681 12.27 13.16 13.09
CA GLY A 681 13.45 13.24 12.22
C GLY A 681 14.61 13.96 12.87
N ASN A 682 15.53 14.51 12.05
CA ASN A 682 16.76 15.14 12.51
C ASN A 682 16.52 16.55 13.05
N VAL A 683 15.91 16.60 14.22
CA VAL A 683 15.54 17.83 14.91
C VAL A 683 15.59 17.63 16.43
N THR A 684 16.02 18.66 17.16
CA THR A 684 15.94 18.62 18.63
C THR A 684 14.55 19.02 19.12
N PRO A 685 14.10 18.51 20.30
CA PRO A 685 12.80 18.88 20.86
C PRO A 685 12.64 20.39 21.03
N LYS A 686 13.69 21.08 21.48
CA LYS A 686 13.69 22.55 21.66
C LYS A 686 13.53 23.29 20.33
N SER A 687 14.22 22.86 19.27
CA SER A 687 14.10 23.46 17.93
C SER A 687 12.71 23.22 17.35
N ALA A 688 12.19 21.98 17.45
CA ALA A 688 10.85 21.65 16.98
C ALA A 688 9.78 22.49 17.68
N GLU A 689 9.84 22.58 19.02
CA GLU A 689 8.92 23.40 19.81
C GLU A 689 8.97 24.89 19.38
N SER A 690 10.19 25.43 19.22
CA SER A 690 10.39 26.82 18.81
C SER A 690 9.77 27.10 17.47
N VAL A 691 10.00 26.24 16.46
CA VAL A 691 9.50 26.43 15.11
C VAL A 691 7.98 26.23 15.05
N ILE A 692 7.46 25.20 15.70
CA ILE A 692 6.01 24.97 15.72
C ILE A 692 5.30 26.13 16.46
N ASN A 693 5.80 26.54 17.62
CA ASN A 693 5.17 27.65 18.35
C ASN A 693 5.25 29.00 17.59
N LYS A 694 6.31 29.24 16.83
CA LYS A 694 6.47 30.44 16.00
C LYS A 694 5.34 30.61 14.98
N TYR A 695 4.94 29.54 14.32
CA TYR A 695 3.97 29.59 13.22
C TYR A 695 2.56 29.14 13.61
N PHE A 696 2.43 28.17 14.52
CA PHE A 696 1.14 27.66 14.98
C PHE A 696 0.69 28.27 16.31
N GLY A 697 1.58 28.89 17.09
CA GLY A 697 1.27 29.45 18.40
C GLY A 697 0.29 30.64 18.35
N ILE A 698 0.21 31.33 17.20
CA ILE A 698 -0.76 32.41 16.96
C ILE A 698 -2.18 31.94 16.71
N TRP A 699 -2.35 30.62 16.42
CA TRP A 699 -3.64 30.03 16.12
C TRP A 699 -4.54 30.01 17.35
N LYS A 700 -5.76 30.55 17.22
CA LYS A 700 -6.74 30.64 18.30
C LYS A 700 -7.94 29.79 18.01
N ALA A 701 -8.45 29.10 19.04
CA ALA A 701 -9.72 28.41 18.96
C ALA A 701 -10.88 29.43 18.87
N SER A 702 -11.89 29.10 18.08
CA SER A 702 -13.12 29.88 17.97
C SER A 702 -14.28 29.09 18.57
N GLY A 703 -15.11 29.74 19.39
CA GLY A 703 -16.31 29.14 19.99
C GLY A 703 -16.04 28.04 21.03
N ALA A 704 -17.08 27.37 21.47
CA ALA A 704 -17.00 26.28 22.44
C ALA A 704 -16.39 25.03 21.81
N LYS A 705 -15.73 24.20 22.63
CA LYS A 705 -15.15 22.90 22.19
C LYS A 705 -16.28 21.95 21.77
N PRO A 706 -16.25 21.38 20.54
CA PRO A 706 -17.30 20.51 20.07
C PRO A 706 -17.27 19.13 20.77
N ASN A 707 -18.42 18.49 20.87
CA ASN A 707 -18.47 17.07 21.19
C ASN A 707 -18.27 16.27 19.91
N LEU A 708 -17.17 15.50 19.84
CA LEU A 708 -16.77 14.70 18.68
C LEU A 708 -17.10 13.21 18.83
N LEU A 709 -17.71 12.80 19.94
CA LEU A 709 -18.01 11.41 20.23
C LEU A 709 -19.27 10.95 19.51
N LEU A 710 -19.15 9.98 18.64
CA LEU A 710 -20.30 9.28 18.06
C LEU A 710 -21.10 8.59 19.17
N PRO A 711 -22.43 8.51 19.07
CA PRO A 711 -23.23 7.77 20.03
C PRO A 711 -22.87 6.28 20.01
N SER A 712 -23.08 5.60 21.14
CA SER A 712 -22.99 4.13 21.17
C SER A 712 -24.06 3.51 20.28
N VAL A 713 -23.78 2.30 19.77
CA VAL A 713 -24.73 1.58 18.92
C VAL A 713 -25.22 0.31 19.61
N PRO A 714 -26.53 0.00 19.48
CA PRO A 714 -27.06 -1.26 19.99
C PRO A 714 -26.54 -2.44 19.15
N PRO A 715 -26.74 -3.69 19.64
CA PRO A 715 -26.55 -4.87 18.81
C PRO A 715 -27.41 -4.78 17.54
N ASN A 716 -26.81 -5.12 16.40
CA ASN A 716 -27.53 -5.20 15.12
C ASN A 716 -28.49 -6.41 15.09
N VAL A 717 -29.46 -6.34 14.19
CA VAL A 717 -30.33 -7.46 13.81
C VAL A 717 -29.71 -8.21 12.63
N PRO A 718 -29.76 -9.55 12.59
CA PRO A 718 -29.24 -10.30 11.44
C PRO A 718 -29.98 -9.92 10.17
N SER A 719 -29.26 -9.78 9.09
CA SER A 719 -29.83 -9.48 7.77
C SER A 719 -28.86 -9.90 6.65
N THR A 720 -29.40 -10.04 5.44
CA THR A 720 -28.61 -10.27 4.22
C THR A 720 -28.95 -9.18 3.21
N VAL A 721 -27.91 -8.58 2.64
CA VAL A 721 -28.03 -7.55 1.60
C VAL A 721 -27.18 -7.95 0.41
N ASN A 722 -27.77 -7.93 -0.77
CA ASN A 722 -27.09 -8.29 -2.01
C ASN A 722 -26.86 -7.05 -2.86
N VAL A 723 -25.65 -6.86 -3.32
CA VAL A 723 -25.23 -5.77 -4.20
C VAL A 723 -24.72 -6.36 -5.52
N PRO A 724 -25.53 -6.32 -6.59
CA PRO A 724 -25.10 -6.84 -7.87
C PRO A 724 -23.92 -6.06 -8.46
N ASP A 725 -22.87 -6.78 -8.86
CA ASP A 725 -21.74 -6.26 -9.63
C ASP A 725 -21.36 -7.25 -10.74
N THR A 726 -21.85 -7.00 -11.93
CA THR A 726 -21.61 -7.85 -13.10
C THR A 726 -20.20 -7.66 -13.71
N SER A 727 -19.40 -6.72 -13.23
CA SER A 727 -18.02 -6.54 -13.66
C SER A 727 -17.06 -7.52 -12.96
N ARG A 728 -17.46 -8.07 -11.82
CA ARG A 728 -16.67 -9.04 -11.04
C ARG A 728 -16.87 -10.47 -11.55
N ILE A 729 -15.90 -11.31 -11.21
CA ILE A 729 -15.95 -12.77 -11.43
C ILE A 729 -16.40 -13.49 -10.15
N GLN A 730 -15.99 -12.97 -9.00
CA GLN A 730 -16.26 -13.53 -7.68
C GLN A 730 -17.27 -12.68 -6.91
N ASP A 731 -17.95 -13.31 -5.95
CA ASP A 731 -18.70 -12.62 -4.92
C ASP A 731 -17.78 -12.30 -3.74
N GLU A 732 -17.75 -11.04 -3.34
CA GLU A 732 -17.14 -10.58 -2.08
C GLU A 732 -18.20 -10.62 -0.98
N VAL A 733 -17.86 -11.23 0.14
CA VAL A 733 -18.78 -11.42 1.28
C VAL A 733 -18.21 -10.74 2.51
N ILE A 734 -19.02 -9.90 3.14
CA ILE A 734 -18.73 -9.30 4.43
C ILE A 734 -19.74 -9.83 5.44
N LEU A 735 -19.24 -10.52 6.46
CA LEU A 735 -20.02 -10.95 7.63
C LEU A 735 -19.65 -10.07 8.80
N ALA A 736 -20.58 -9.28 9.33
CA ALA A 736 -20.25 -8.31 10.37
C ALA A 736 -21.31 -8.18 11.45
N GLU A 737 -20.89 -7.67 12.61
CA GLU A 737 -21.77 -7.32 13.72
C GLU A 737 -21.25 -6.11 14.50
N THR A 738 -22.15 -5.36 15.16
CA THR A 738 -21.81 -4.33 16.10
C THR A 738 -21.54 -4.92 17.48
N LEU A 739 -20.52 -4.41 18.16
CA LEU A 739 -20.21 -4.79 19.53
C LEU A 739 -20.40 -3.59 20.46
N GLY A 740 -20.95 -3.83 21.67
CA GLY A 740 -20.98 -2.84 22.75
C GLY A 740 -19.62 -2.60 23.42
N LEU A 741 -18.55 -3.11 22.80
CA LEU A 741 -17.17 -3.00 23.25
C LEU A 741 -16.60 -1.60 22.93
N THR A 742 -15.70 -1.12 23.78
CA THR A 742 -14.90 0.07 23.50
C THR A 742 -13.41 -0.29 23.54
N ARG A 743 -12.54 0.54 22.94
CA ARG A 743 -11.10 0.30 22.93
C ARG A 743 -10.47 0.25 24.33
N SER A 744 -11.07 0.94 25.29
CA SER A 744 -10.63 0.95 26.71
C SER A 744 -11.12 -0.25 27.52
N ASN A 745 -11.99 -1.10 26.98
CA ASN A 745 -12.47 -2.29 27.68
C ASN A 745 -11.36 -3.33 27.78
N PRO A 746 -11.09 -3.94 28.97
CA PRO A 746 -10.05 -4.96 29.13
C PRO A 746 -10.22 -6.20 28.23
N ASP A 747 -11.46 -6.58 27.89
CA ASP A 747 -11.73 -7.71 26.99
C ASP A 747 -11.26 -7.45 25.55
N TYR A 748 -10.96 -6.19 25.19
CA TYR A 748 -10.38 -5.87 23.89
C TYR A 748 -9.13 -6.70 23.60
N TYR A 749 -8.23 -6.85 24.55
CA TYR A 749 -7.00 -7.60 24.35
C TYR A 749 -7.25 -9.10 24.13
N ALA A 750 -8.22 -9.68 24.84
CA ALA A 750 -8.57 -11.08 24.69
C ALA A 750 -9.25 -11.35 23.32
N LEU A 751 -10.14 -10.45 22.88
CA LEU A 751 -10.76 -10.52 21.55
C LEU A 751 -9.72 -10.34 20.45
N ASN A 752 -8.83 -9.35 20.59
CA ASN A 752 -7.79 -9.11 19.60
C ASN A 752 -6.81 -10.30 19.51
N LEU A 753 -6.43 -10.89 20.64
CA LEU A 753 -5.60 -12.10 20.65
C LEU A 753 -6.31 -13.27 19.94
N GLY A 754 -7.59 -13.49 20.25
CA GLY A 754 -8.37 -14.54 19.59
C GLY A 754 -8.60 -14.27 18.10
N ASN A 755 -8.65 -13.01 17.71
CA ASN A 755 -8.71 -12.62 16.30
C ASN A 755 -7.47 -13.10 15.54
N HIS A 756 -6.29 -13.05 16.16
CA HIS A 756 -5.04 -13.58 15.58
C HIS A 756 -4.95 -15.11 15.59
N VAL A 757 -5.79 -15.81 16.36
CA VAL A 757 -6.00 -17.26 16.20
C VAL A 757 -6.84 -17.56 14.96
N LEU A 758 -7.83 -16.71 14.67
CA LEU A 758 -8.74 -16.89 13.53
C LEU A 758 -8.10 -16.48 12.21
N GLY A 759 -7.49 -15.28 12.10
CA GLY A 759 -7.09 -14.68 10.84
C GLY A 759 -5.81 -13.82 10.86
N GLY A 760 -5.06 -13.76 11.95
CA GLY A 760 -3.91 -12.86 12.10
C GLY A 760 -2.57 -13.34 11.54
N GLY A 761 -2.47 -14.56 11.03
CA GLY A 761 -1.20 -15.11 10.51
C GLY A 761 -1.41 -15.92 9.24
N PHE A 762 -0.69 -15.52 8.21
CA PHE A 762 -0.72 -16.15 6.90
C PHE A 762 -0.42 -17.66 7.00
N TYR A 763 -1.21 -18.52 6.36
CA TYR A 763 -1.17 -19.99 6.38
C TYR A 763 -1.36 -20.68 7.74
N ALA A 764 -1.19 -20.02 8.86
CA ALA A 764 -1.17 -20.66 10.17
C ALA A 764 -2.45 -20.47 11.01
N THR A 765 -3.41 -19.69 10.53
CA THR A 765 -4.65 -19.37 11.23
C THR A 765 -5.82 -20.27 10.83
N ARG A 766 -6.85 -20.34 11.67
CA ARG A 766 -7.97 -21.28 11.47
C ARG A 766 -8.71 -21.04 10.18
N LEU A 767 -9.11 -19.80 9.91
CA LEU A 767 -9.91 -19.48 8.71
C LEU A 767 -9.08 -19.62 7.44
N TYR A 768 -7.83 -19.21 7.46
CA TYR A 768 -6.95 -19.38 6.31
C TYR A 768 -6.74 -20.85 5.96
N ARG A 769 -6.43 -21.67 6.98
CA ARG A 769 -6.29 -23.10 6.85
C ARG A 769 -7.56 -23.76 6.29
N ASP A 770 -8.74 -23.41 6.84
CA ASP A 770 -9.99 -24.12 6.53
C ASP A 770 -10.61 -23.64 5.21
N LEU A 771 -10.48 -22.37 4.84
CA LEU A 771 -11.05 -21.79 3.63
C LEU A 771 -10.10 -21.85 2.42
N ARG A 772 -8.81 -21.68 2.62
CA ARG A 772 -7.84 -21.71 1.51
C ARG A 772 -7.15 -23.07 1.41
N GLU A 773 -6.43 -23.50 2.44
CA GLU A 773 -5.58 -24.68 2.32
C GLU A 773 -6.37 -26.00 2.21
N ARG A 774 -7.45 -26.14 3.00
CA ARG A 774 -8.24 -27.35 3.02
C ARG A 774 -9.27 -27.43 1.91
N THR A 775 -9.82 -26.31 1.50
CA THR A 775 -10.97 -26.27 0.60
C THR A 775 -10.75 -25.53 -0.69
N GLY A 776 -9.71 -24.70 -0.79
CA GLY A 776 -9.44 -23.87 -1.97
C GLY A 776 -10.56 -22.88 -2.33
N LEU A 777 -11.45 -22.56 -1.38
CA LEU A 777 -12.62 -21.73 -1.65
C LEU A 777 -12.29 -20.26 -1.81
N VAL A 778 -11.25 -19.78 -1.15
CA VAL A 778 -10.87 -18.37 -1.13
C VAL A 778 -9.37 -18.20 -1.36
N TYR A 779 -8.97 -17.07 -1.93
CA TYR A 779 -7.57 -16.65 -1.97
C TYR A 779 -7.14 -16.01 -0.64
N GLN A 780 -7.98 -15.11 -0.10
CA GLN A 780 -7.73 -14.41 1.16
C GLN A 780 -8.98 -14.40 2.04
N VAL A 781 -8.77 -14.33 3.34
CA VAL A 781 -9.80 -14.08 4.34
C VAL A 781 -9.27 -13.10 5.37
N GLY A 782 -10.01 -12.05 5.61
CA GLY A 782 -9.71 -11.02 6.61
C GLY A 782 -10.61 -11.14 7.83
N VAL A 783 -10.08 -10.86 9.02
CA VAL A 783 -10.85 -10.75 10.27
C VAL A 783 -10.48 -9.46 10.96
N GLU A 784 -11.46 -8.62 11.28
CA GLU A 784 -11.24 -7.30 11.83
C GLU A 784 -12.05 -7.06 13.10
N LEU A 785 -11.39 -6.50 14.10
CA LEU A 785 -12.00 -5.93 15.30
C LEU A 785 -11.70 -4.42 15.34
N ASN A 786 -12.68 -3.60 14.97
CA ASN A 786 -12.57 -2.16 15.01
C ASN A 786 -13.25 -1.62 16.26
N ALA A 787 -12.46 -1.20 17.25
CA ALA A 787 -12.94 -0.66 18.51
C ALA A 787 -12.54 0.81 18.66
N GLY A 788 -13.54 1.68 18.70
CA GLY A 788 -13.39 3.10 18.97
C GLY A 788 -13.65 3.44 20.44
N LYS A 789 -13.86 4.74 20.72
CA LYS A 789 -14.15 5.24 22.07
C LYS A 789 -15.54 4.85 22.57
N THR A 790 -16.53 4.71 21.69
CA THR A 790 -17.93 4.54 22.03
C THR A 790 -18.61 3.34 21.38
N ARG A 791 -18.00 2.74 20.35
CA ARG A 791 -18.58 1.66 19.57
C ARG A 791 -17.49 0.78 18.95
N ALA A 792 -17.84 -0.45 18.62
CA ALA A 792 -16.98 -1.37 17.89
C ALA A 792 -17.77 -2.18 16.86
N THR A 793 -17.06 -2.68 15.86
CA THR A 793 -17.54 -3.65 14.88
C THR A 793 -16.57 -4.84 14.79
N TYR A 794 -17.12 -6.01 14.53
CA TYR A 794 -16.38 -7.22 14.20
C TYR A 794 -16.79 -7.66 12.80
N ALA A 795 -15.83 -7.97 11.95
CA ALA A 795 -16.10 -8.35 10.57
C ALA A 795 -15.19 -9.48 10.09
N VAL A 796 -15.73 -10.35 9.24
CA VAL A 796 -14.98 -11.32 8.45
C VAL A 796 -15.27 -11.05 6.98
N THR A 797 -14.22 -10.83 6.17
CA THR A 797 -14.33 -10.55 4.73
C THR A 797 -13.58 -11.60 3.93
N TYR A 798 -14.19 -12.08 2.86
CA TYR A 798 -13.57 -13.01 1.91
C TYR A 798 -14.21 -12.89 0.53
N ALA A 799 -13.50 -13.33 -0.51
CA ALA A 799 -14.03 -13.45 -1.86
C ALA A 799 -13.99 -14.92 -2.32
N CYS A 800 -15.04 -15.37 -2.98
CA CYS A 800 -15.11 -16.72 -3.53
C CYS A 800 -16.05 -16.76 -4.74
N ASP A 801 -16.05 -17.90 -5.46
CA ASP A 801 -17.02 -18.12 -6.52
C ASP A 801 -18.44 -18.09 -5.97
N PRO A 802 -19.43 -17.54 -6.71
CA PRO A 802 -20.81 -17.40 -6.22
C PRO A 802 -21.44 -18.69 -5.68
N SER A 803 -21.16 -19.83 -6.33
CA SER A 803 -21.64 -21.15 -5.89
C SER A 803 -21.08 -21.61 -4.54
N ASN A 804 -20.02 -21.00 -4.05
CA ASN A 804 -19.30 -21.37 -2.82
C ASN A 804 -19.63 -20.48 -1.61
N VAL A 805 -20.37 -19.39 -1.78
CA VAL A 805 -20.69 -18.41 -0.72
C VAL A 805 -21.30 -19.09 0.52
N ALA A 806 -22.31 -19.91 0.36
CA ALA A 806 -22.98 -20.58 1.48
C ALA A 806 -22.03 -21.54 2.23
N ARG A 807 -21.16 -22.24 1.50
CA ARG A 807 -20.18 -23.18 2.08
C ARG A 807 -19.09 -22.43 2.85
N ALA A 808 -18.53 -21.36 2.27
CA ALA A 808 -17.53 -20.52 2.92
C ALA A 808 -18.10 -19.86 4.19
N ARG A 809 -19.31 -19.29 4.11
CA ARG A 809 -20.03 -18.74 5.28
C ARG A 809 -20.16 -19.76 6.40
N THR A 810 -20.56 -20.98 6.09
CA THR A 810 -20.71 -22.07 7.09
C THR A 810 -19.39 -22.36 7.80
N ILE A 811 -18.27 -22.39 7.07
CA ILE A 811 -16.94 -22.59 7.66
C ILE A 811 -16.59 -21.43 8.59
N VAL A 812 -16.82 -20.18 8.18
CA VAL A 812 -16.58 -18.99 9.01
C VAL A 812 -17.41 -19.06 10.29
N GLN A 813 -18.71 -19.26 10.19
CA GLN A 813 -19.61 -19.33 11.35
C GLN A 813 -19.25 -20.46 12.32
N ASN A 814 -18.85 -21.62 11.80
CA ASN A 814 -18.38 -22.73 12.63
C ASN A 814 -17.10 -22.37 13.40
N ASN A 815 -16.13 -21.72 12.74
CA ASN A 815 -14.90 -21.28 13.42
C ASN A 815 -15.20 -20.25 14.52
N LEU A 816 -16.06 -19.27 14.25
CA LEU A 816 -16.50 -18.28 15.25
C LEU A 816 -17.21 -18.96 16.44
N LYS A 817 -18.09 -19.95 16.17
CA LYS A 817 -18.78 -20.73 17.20
C LYS A 817 -17.79 -21.54 18.05
N LEU A 818 -16.76 -22.14 17.42
CA LEU A 818 -15.71 -22.87 18.14
C LEU A 818 -14.92 -21.96 19.07
N MET A 819 -14.65 -20.72 18.68
CA MET A 819 -13.99 -19.73 19.56
C MET A 819 -14.80 -19.44 20.84
N LYS A 820 -16.12 -19.52 20.78
CA LYS A 820 -17.01 -19.30 21.93
C LYS A 820 -17.11 -20.53 22.83
N THR A 821 -17.05 -21.73 22.27
CA THR A 821 -17.41 -22.97 22.97
C THR A 821 -16.22 -23.84 23.36
N GLN A 822 -15.09 -23.69 22.71
CA GLN A 822 -13.89 -24.48 22.94
C GLN A 822 -12.69 -23.59 23.31
N LEU A 823 -11.78 -24.13 24.10
CA LEU A 823 -10.52 -23.46 24.36
C LEU A 823 -9.65 -23.48 23.10
N VAL A 824 -8.97 -22.37 22.86
CA VAL A 824 -7.92 -22.34 21.83
C VAL A 824 -6.77 -23.25 22.26
N GLY A 825 -6.17 -23.95 21.29
CA GLY A 825 -5.04 -24.82 21.57
C GLY A 825 -3.83 -24.03 22.07
N GLN A 826 -3.01 -24.64 22.92
CA GLN A 826 -1.82 -23.99 23.51
C GLN A 826 -0.90 -23.42 22.41
N ASN A 827 -0.66 -24.19 21.34
CA ASN A 827 0.18 -23.75 20.22
C ASN A 827 -0.45 -22.56 19.44
N GLU A 828 -1.79 -22.53 19.32
CA GLU A 828 -2.51 -21.42 18.69
C GLU A 828 -2.41 -20.15 19.53
N LEU A 829 -2.57 -20.29 20.85
CA LEU A 829 -2.45 -19.18 21.80
C LEU A 829 -1.04 -18.58 21.81
N GLU A 830 -0.01 -19.42 21.92
CA GLU A 830 1.38 -18.98 21.91
C GLU A 830 1.78 -18.32 20.60
N ARG A 831 1.30 -18.85 19.47
CA ARG A 831 1.51 -18.26 18.15
C ARG A 831 0.86 -16.88 18.04
N ALA A 832 -0.39 -16.73 18.45
CA ALA A 832 -1.10 -15.46 18.41
C ALA A 832 -0.40 -14.40 19.30
N LYS A 833 0.06 -14.80 20.50
CA LYS A 833 0.89 -13.94 21.35
C LYS A 833 2.18 -13.55 20.64
N ALA A 834 2.86 -14.51 20.02
CA ALA A 834 4.11 -14.26 19.31
C ALA A 834 3.92 -13.22 18.19
N ILE A 835 2.87 -13.37 17.38
CA ILE A 835 2.55 -12.42 16.29
C ILE A 835 2.38 -11.01 16.87
N LEU A 836 1.48 -10.84 17.84
CA LEU A 836 1.16 -9.53 18.43
C LEU A 836 2.36 -8.83 19.08
N LEU A 837 3.22 -9.59 19.78
CA LEU A 837 4.40 -9.00 20.40
C LEU A 837 5.45 -8.58 19.35
N ARG A 838 5.61 -9.36 18.31
CA ARG A 838 6.65 -9.18 17.31
C ARG A 838 6.26 -8.15 16.25
N GLU A 839 4.96 -7.85 16.11
CA GLU A 839 4.47 -6.73 15.31
C GLU A 839 4.84 -5.36 15.90
N ILE A 840 5.09 -5.26 17.20
CA ILE A 840 5.42 -3.98 17.86
C ILE A 840 6.65 -3.32 17.25
N PRO A 841 7.84 -3.93 17.19
CA PRO A 841 9.00 -3.31 16.56
C PRO A 841 8.83 -3.10 15.05
N LEU A 842 8.02 -3.91 14.39
CA LEU A 842 7.73 -3.74 12.97
C LEU A 842 6.91 -2.47 12.70
N ALA A 843 5.95 -2.15 13.56
CA ALA A 843 5.21 -0.90 13.51
C ALA A 843 6.10 0.34 13.75
N GLU A 844 7.29 0.15 14.36
CA GLU A 844 8.29 1.18 14.61
C GLU A 844 9.42 1.21 13.56
N SER A 845 9.32 0.42 12.48
CA SER A 845 10.37 0.28 11.44
C SER A 845 10.41 1.40 10.39
N SER A 846 9.54 2.41 10.52
CA SER A 846 9.60 3.64 9.71
C SER A 846 9.16 4.87 10.51
N LEU A 847 9.75 6.04 10.18
CA LEU A 847 9.39 7.29 10.86
C LEU A 847 7.91 7.66 10.64
N GLY A 848 7.37 7.34 9.47
CA GLY A 848 5.96 7.57 9.17
C GLY A 848 5.03 6.72 10.05
N SER A 849 5.31 5.43 10.20
CA SER A 849 4.52 4.52 11.06
C SER A 849 4.58 4.91 12.52
N ILE A 850 5.76 5.32 13.02
CA ILE A 850 5.92 5.83 14.39
C ILE A 850 5.01 7.04 14.61
N ALA A 851 5.06 8.02 13.71
CA ALA A 851 4.27 9.25 13.83
C ALA A 851 2.76 8.97 13.79
N GLN A 852 2.31 8.14 12.84
CA GLN A 852 0.91 7.74 12.75
C GLN A 852 0.45 6.96 14.00
N GLY A 853 1.32 6.12 14.55
CA GLY A 853 1.07 5.43 15.80
C GLY A 853 0.86 6.40 16.98
N PHE A 854 1.65 7.46 17.09
CA PHE A 854 1.46 8.49 18.12
C PHE A 854 0.16 9.27 17.95
N ILE A 855 -0.19 9.63 16.72
CA ILE A 855 -1.46 10.30 16.41
C ILE A 855 -2.63 9.39 16.79
N HIS A 856 -2.64 8.15 16.29
CA HIS A 856 -3.73 7.19 16.54
C HIS A 856 -3.97 6.97 18.04
N ARG A 857 -2.90 6.73 18.80
CA ARG A 857 -3.01 6.58 20.26
C ARG A 857 -3.54 7.86 20.93
N SER A 858 -3.08 9.03 20.48
CA SER A 858 -3.55 10.30 21.02
C SER A 858 -5.01 10.60 20.67
N VAL A 859 -5.50 10.17 19.50
CA VAL A 859 -6.92 10.28 19.10
C VAL A 859 -7.79 9.39 19.97
N LEU A 860 -7.33 8.20 20.33
CA LEU A 860 -8.05 7.25 21.19
C LEU A 860 -7.85 7.52 22.69
N ASP A 861 -7.12 8.58 23.06
CA ASP A 861 -6.74 8.92 24.43
C ASP A 861 -5.95 7.78 25.14
N LEU A 862 -5.21 6.99 24.37
CA LEU A 862 -4.33 5.94 24.86
C LEU A 862 -2.96 6.51 25.20
N PRO A 863 -2.22 5.90 26.15
CA PRO A 863 -0.83 6.23 26.39
C PRO A 863 0.05 6.02 25.15
N LEU A 864 1.12 6.81 25.02
CA LEU A 864 2.03 6.63 23.87
C LEU A 864 2.81 5.31 23.94
N ASP A 865 2.97 4.73 25.13
CA ASP A 865 3.57 3.42 25.39
C ASP A 865 2.56 2.25 25.35
N GLU A 866 1.36 2.49 24.84
CA GLU A 866 0.29 1.48 24.71
C GLU A 866 0.76 0.15 24.07
N PRO A 867 1.63 0.11 23.05
CA PRO A 867 2.12 -1.16 22.51
C PRO A 867 2.83 -2.02 23.55
N SER A 868 3.65 -1.41 24.43
CA SER A 868 4.31 -2.11 25.53
C SER A 868 3.32 -2.59 26.61
N ARG A 869 2.32 -1.76 26.94
CA ARG A 869 1.24 -2.15 27.87
C ARG A 869 0.41 -3.29 27.31
N ALA A 870 0.02 -3.21 26.05
CA ALA A 870 -0.70 -4.27 25.36
C ALA A 870 0.08 -5.59 25.34
N ALA A 871 1.41 -5.52 25.14
CA ALA A 871 2.27 -6.69 25.19
C ALA A 871 2.20 -7.41 26.55
N HIS A 872 2.19 -6.66 27.67
CA HIS A 872 2.03 -7.24 29.00
C HIS A 872 0.65 -7.90 29.16
N HIS A 873 -0.42 -7.28 28.65
CA HIS A 873 -1.74 -7.88 28.66
C HIS A 873 -1.78 -9.18 27.85
N TYR A 874 -1.27 -9.18 26.61
CA TYR A 874 -1.25 -10.37 25.77
C TYR A 874 -0.46 -11.52 26.39
N MET A 875 0.67 -11.25 27.02
CA MET A 875 1.46 -12.26 27.71
C MET A 875 0.69 -12.95 28.85
N ALA A 876 -0.10 -12.20 29.60
CA ALA A 876 -0.86 -12.69 30.75
C ALA A 876 -2.15 -13.45 30.37
N LEU A 877 -2.68 -13.29 29.15
CA LEU A 877 -3.95 -13.89 28.75
C LEU A 877 -3.89 -15.42 28.69
N THR A 878 -4.99 -16.06 29.10
CA THR A 878 -5.21 -17.52 29.03
C THR A 878 -6.22 -17.90 27.94
N ALA A 879 -6.28 -19.18 27.58
CA ALA A 879 -7.25 -19.71 26.63
C ALA A 879 -8.71 -19.53 27.13
N GLU A 880 -8.93 -19.62 28.44
CA GLU A 880 -10.23 -19.41 29.08
C GLU A 880 -10.70 -17.96 28.93
N GLN A 881 -9.79 -17.00 29.10
CA GLN A 881 -10.10 -15.57 28.95
C GLN A 881 -10.45 -15.25 27.50
N VAL A 882 -9.72 -15.81 26.53
CA VAL A 882 -10.04 -15.67 25.11
C VAL A 882 -11.42 -16.23 24.81
N ARG A 883 -11.70 -17.50 25.19
CA ARG A 883 -13.01 -18.11 25.01
C ARG A 883 -14.12 -17.28 25.67
N SER A 884 -13.92 -16.85 26.91
CA SER A 884 -14.93 -16.08 27.67
C SER A 884 -15.22 -14.72 27.02
N ALA A 885 -14.22 -14.05 26.46
CA ALA A 885 -14.40 -12.82 25.72
C ALA A 885 -15.20 -13.04 24.42
N PHE A 886 -14.87 -14.07 23.66
CA PHE A 886 -15.64 -14.44 22.46
C PHE A 886 -17.09 -14.81 22.78
N ASP A 887 -17.32 -15.58 23.84
CA ASP A 887 -18.68 -15.96 24.25
C ASP A 887 -19.51 -14.76 24.68
N ARG A 888 -18.90 -13.79 25.38
CA ARG A 888 -19.55 -12.57 25.88
C ARG A 888 -19.94 -11.61 24.75
N TRP A 889 -19.02 -11.39 23.79
CA TRP A 889 -19.14 -10.28 22.84
C TRP A 889 -19.64 -10.68 21.46
N LEU A 890 -19.33 -11.89 20.93
CA LEU A 890 -19.74 -12.28 19.60
C LEU A 890 -21.10 -12.96 19.58
N ARG A 891 -21.93 -12.56 18.63
CA ARG A 891 -23.28 -13.10 18.39
C ARG A 891 -23.32 -13.76 17.00
N THR A 892 -22.67 -14.90 16.87
CA THR A 892 -22.43 -15.61 15.59
C THR A 892 -23.68 -15.95 14.76
N ASN A 893 -24.87 -15.83 15.37
CA ASN A 893 -26.15 -16.02 14.68
C ASN A 893 -26.75 -14.68 14.20
N ASP A 894 -26.23 -13.56 14.66
CA ASP A 894 -26.79 -12.21 14.42
C ASP A 894 -25.96 -11.43 13.38
N LEU A 895 -25.11 -12.11 12.63
CA LEU A 895 -24.27 -11.46 11.63
C LEU A 895 -25.12 -10.83 10.51
N VAL A 896 -24.78 -9.62 10.16
CA VAL A 896 -25.16 -9.03 8.89
C VAL A 896 -24.27 -9.62 7.81
N GLN A 897 -24.87 -10.10 6.72
CA GLN A 897 -24.14 -10.47 5.53
C GLN A 897 -24.38 -9.44 4.44
N VAL A 898 -23.31 -8.91 3.84
CA VAL A 898 -23.39 -8.16 2.59
C VAL A 898 -22.57 -8.92 1.56
N THR A 899 -23.18 -9.18 0.42
CA THR A 899 -22.54 -9.87 -0.70
C THR A 899 -22.55 -8.96 -1.90
N GLU A 900 -21.38 -8.73 -2.50
CA GLU A 900 -21.22 -7.98 -3.73
C GLU A 900 -20.61 -8.87 -4.81
N GLY A 901 -21.23 -8.92 -5.99
CA GLY A 901 -20.67 -9.68 -7.09
C GLY A 901 -21.64 -10.03 -8.19
N PRO A 902 -21.26 -10.94 -9.11
CA PRO A 902 -22.05 -11.25 -10.30
C PRO A 902 -23.34 -12.02 -10.00
N SER A 903 -23.39 -12.74 -8.90
CA SER A 903 -24.57 -13.54 -8.48
C SER A 903 -24.70 -13.57 -6.96
N PRO A 904 -24.85 -12.40 -6.30
CA PRO A 904 -24.83 -12.30 -4.84
C PRO A 904 -26.03 -13.01 -4.21
N HIS A 905 -25.78 -13.81 -3.15
CA HIS A 905 -26.77 -14.61 -2.43
C HIS A 905 -26.72 -14.40 -0.93
#